data_e31feee3a784cf79cf9d6a28c265eb80
#
_entry.id   e31feee3a784cf79cf9d6a28c265eb80
#
_cell.length_a   1.000
_cell.length_b   1.000
_cell.length_c   1.000
_cell.angle_alpha   90.00
_cell.angle_beta   90.00
_cell.angle_gamma   90.00
#
_symmetry.space_group_name_H-M   'P 1'
#
loop_
_entity.id
_entity.type
_entity.pdbx_description
1 polymer ?
#
loop_
_entity_poly.entity_id
_entity_poly.type
_entity_poly.pdbx_seq_one_letter_code
_entity_poly.pdbx_strand_id
1 'polypeptide(L)'
;MSGSTYLQKALVLLCLSVFCWAGCAKKEKESTPVQAVSTPGQTGITRHAISKEHPRLLGSRQELQDLAEQRPEAYARVVGVARNIEAGDQLIADRHGKMISMALVCAIDGDNELCKQAVQMAMKYIEAPVRVGHETFGHDLANCALVYDLCYPCWTEEERLKFHDYMNRTVDANVNSETHVFHNAWYGYKHWGYGLACYATWYENERAPEILETTRQDYITRAAPALELAGDGGGWAEGYYINYWSYEWMFFCEVARRCEGFDCYELAPRFYTNRAVASMFEAYPGIRENNSRRPIPMGDSGGQKFRPERDKALSARRILVNFFRDDPAHQVVHAFNETTPVSGVPGNAYKDFLWRDTTVNKGDLKAFKLSHFSPGAGYVYARSSWDEDATYFYFKCGDRFTAHQHLDNGHFLICKYEELAGDGGQYYYFGGEHDVNYLLRTIAHSSILVYDPDETWTNIRAWKGAIGNDGGQMHDWPHHNGAAVDVADWEKNRQLYDIADMLAFEDRGEYLYVAGDCSRAYSPKKLEYFTRQIVFIRPGTFVIFDRVKSKDPNFRKTWQLQAAKPPTGKAPELVITNGRGRLFVQTVLPEKALVKLNQGSDLYTYGGKSYAPEEERGPAPECRVGVSPSSPSAVDYFLHVLTATDSACSSVPQAVAQVTDTEVTAALGEAKLVFTKDAVGGEIEISGRRVPLAKQIIAE
;
A
#
# COMPACT_ATOMS: atom_id res chain seq x y z
N MET A 1 -46.34 40.50 16.88
CA MET A 1 -46.04 41.59 17.82
C MET A 1 -44.57 41.55 18.05
N SER A 2 -43.95 42.42 17.38
CA SER A 2 -43.08 43.56 17.77
C SER A 2 -41.77 43.07 18.36
N GLY A 3 -40.63 43.29 17.83
CA GLY A 3 -40.00 44.45 17.20
C GLY A 3 -38.70 44.65 17.94
N SER A 4 -37.69 44.80 17.28
CA SER A 4 -36.93 45.91 16.72
C SER A 4 -35.55 46.02 17.34
N THR A 5 -34.51 45.82 16.51
CA THR A 5 -33.46 46.76 16.05
C THR A 5 -32.70 47.64 17.07
N TYR A 6 -31.35 47.66 16.94
CA TYR A 6 -30.42 48.78 16.68
C TYR A 6 -29.01 48.31 16.93
N LEU A 7 -28.10 48.20 16.02
CA LEU A 7 -27.24 49.10 15.21
C LEU A 7 -26.41 50.14 15.98
N GLN A 8 -25.11 50.05 15.81
CA GLN A 8 -24.15 51.06 15.42
C GLN A 8 -22.98 51.41 16.36
N LYS A 9 -21.82 51.35 15.74
CA LYS A 9 -20.63 52.26 15.70
C LYS A 9 -19.65 52.20 16.85
N ALA A 10 -18.42 51.85 16.66
CA ALA A 10 -17.25 52.38 15.90
C ALA A 10 -16.40 53.35 16.73
N LEU A 11 -15.11 53.21 16.55
CA LEU A 11 -13.94 54.11 16.60
C LEU A 11 -12.95 53.98 17.76
N VAL A 12 -11.77 53.42 17.43
CA VAL A 12 -10.38 54.00 17.54
C VAL A 12 -10.00 54.72 18.83
N LEU A 13 -8.92 54.28 19.49
CA LEU A 13 -7.76 55.09 19.81
C LEU A 13 -6.55 54.26 20.26
N LEU A 14 -5.40 54.59 19.65
CA LEU A 14 -4.05 54.17 20.06
C LEU A 14 -3.73 54.71 21.46
N CYS A 15 -2.97 53.94 22.26
CA CYS A 15 -1.93 54.50 23.12
C CYS A 15 -0.83 53.46 23.41
N LEU A 16 0.38 53.82 23.07
CA LEU A 16 1.63 53.17 23.45
C LEU A 16 1.81 53.20 24.99
N SER A 17 2.26 52.06 25.55
CA SER A 17 3.07 52.09 26.76
C SER A 17 4.04 50.90 26.75
N VAL A 18 5.30 51.23 26.70
CA VAL A 18 6.49 50.39 26.87
C VAL A 18 6.55 49.96 28.34
N PHE A 19 6.63 48.66 28.57
CA PHE A 19 7.24 48.14 29.80
C PHE A 19 8.07 46.90 29.47
N CYS A 20 9.35 46.99 29.67
CA CYS A 20 10.31 45.90 29.73
C CYS A 20 9.97 44.93 30.86
N TRP A 21 9.91 43.64 30.54
CA TRP A 21 10.25 42.58 31.49
C TRP A 21 11.05 41.50 30.80
N ALA A 22 12.24 41.26 31.30
CA ALA A 22 13.14 40.22 30.88
C ALA A 22 12.70 38.83 31.45
N GLY A 23 12.86 37.80 30.67
CA GLY A 23 13.11 36.50 31.24
C GLY A 23 12.21 35.35 30.74
N CYS A 24 12.85 34.40 30.12
CA CYS A 24 12.47 33.09 29.66
C CYS A 24 12.09 32.95 28.19
N ALA A 25 13.10 32.83 27.37
CA ALA A 25 12.97 32.31 26.02
C ALA A 25 12.59 30.83 26.07
N LYS A 26 11.33 30.50 25.81
CA LYS A 26 10.97 29.18 25.30
C LYS A 26 11.50 29.10 23.88
N LYS A 27 12.48 28.22 23.65
CA LYS A 27 12.84 27.80 22.29
C LYS A 27 11.65 27.08 21.71
N GLU A 28 10.90 27.78 20.89
CA GLU A 28 10.06 27.12 19.88
C GLU A 28 11.01 26.37 18.94
N LYS A 29 10.84 25.08 18.85
CA LYS A 29 11.52 24.27 17.85
C LYS A 29 10.96 24.70 16.50
N GLU A 30 11.81 25.28 15.67
CA GLU A 30 11.57 25.41 14.24
C GLU A 30 11.27 24.01 13.68
N SER A 31 10.01 23.78 13.37
CA SER A 31 9.60 22.74 12.44
C SER A 31 10.22 23.12 11.09
N THR A 32 11.03 22.26 10.53
CA THR A 32 11.48 22.39 9.14
C THR A 32 10.25 22.61 8.27
N PRO A 33 10.16 23.70 7.50
CA PRO A 33 9.00 23.93 6.67
C PRO A 33 9.03 22.82 5.60
N VAL A 34 8.04 21.95 5.65
CA VAL A 34 7.66 21.17 4.47
C VAL A 34 7.41 22.21 3.39
N GLN A 35 8.18 22.17 2.32
CA GLN A 35 7.99 23.07 1.18
C GLN A 35 6.51 23.03 0.83
N ALA A 36 5.87 24.19 0.86
CA ALA A 36 4.49 24.33 0.42
C ALA A 36 4.38 23.64 -0.93
N VAL A 37 3.48 22.67 -1.05
CA VAL A 37 3.13 22.05 -2.32
C VAL A 37 2.69 23.21 -3.21
N SER A 38 3.57 23.62 -4.10
CA SER A 38 3.23 24.60 -5.12
C SER A 38 2.07 23.99 -5.89
N THR A 39 0.94 24.66 -5.92
CA THR A 39 -0.16 24.34 -6.85
C THR A 39 0.50 24.11 -8.20
N PRO A 40 0.32 22.97 -8.88
CA PRO A 40 0.91 22.74 -10.17
C PRO A 40 0.42 23.89 -11.06
N GLY A 41 1.33 24.81 -11.42
CA GLY A 41 1.03 25.80 -12.43
C GLY A 41 0.56 25.05 -13.66
N GLN A 42 -0.37 25.61 -14.42
CA GLN A 42 -0.87 25.02 -15.66
C GLN A 42 0.31 24.43 -16.43
N THR A 43 0.55 23.15 -16.26
CA THR A 43 1.55 22.43 -17.03
C THR A 43 1.06 22.48 -18.45
N GLY A 44 1.84 23.07 -19.35
CA GLY A 44 1.53 23.13 -20.75
C GLY A 44 1.66 21.75 -21.39
N ILE A 45 0.82 20.80 -20.96
CA ILE A 45 0.72 19.47 -21.57
C ILE A 45 0.32 19.71 -23.03
N THR A 46 1.24 19.46 -23.94
CA THR A 46 1.01 19.58 -25.36
C THR A 46 0.11 18.44 -25.80
N ARG A 47 -1.18 18.71 -25.93
CA ARG A 47 -2.14 17.71 -26.42
C ARG A 47 -2.16 17.69 -27.91
N HIS A 48 -2.30 16.52 -28.51
CA HIS A 48 -2.58 16.33 -29.92
C HIS A 48 -4.04 15.90 -30.13
N ALA A 49 -4.52 15.97 -31.37
CA ALA A 49 -5.87 15.55 -31.71
C ALA A 49 -6.01 14.02 -31.58
N ILE A 50 -7.10 13.57 -30.99
CA ILE A 50 -7.46 12.15 -30.95
C ILE A 50 -7.69 11.64 -32.36
N SER A 51 -7.23 10.44 -32.71
CA SER A 51 -7.46 9.84 -34.02
C SER A 51 -8.96 9.64 -34.31
N LYS A 52 -9.36 9.89 -35.54
CA LYS A 52 -10.73 9.57 -36.03
C LYS A 52 -10.90 8.09 -36.35
N GLU A 53 -9.79 7.40 -36.64
CA GLU A 53 -9.81 6.01 -37.07
C GLU A 53 -9.79 5.06 -35.87
N HIS A 54 -10.38 3.89 -36.04
CA HIS A 54 -10.36 2.76 -35.14
C HIS A 54 -9.48 1.62 -35.69
N PRO A 55 -8.75 0.88 -34.83
CA PRO A 55 -8.61 1.10 -33.38
C PRO A 55 -7.69 2.28 -33.07
N ARG A 56 -7.93 2.96 -31.93
CA ARG A 56 -7.16 4.12 -31.46
C ARG A 56 -6.63 4.00 -30.06
N LEU A 57 -7.26 3.16 -29.19
CA LEU A 57 -6.88 3.06 -27.77
C LEU A 57 -5.52 2.39 -27.57
N LEU A 58 -5.27 1.30 -28.28
CA LEU A 58 -4.04 0.48 -28.18
C LEU A 58 -3.08 0.71 -29.35
N GLY A 59 -3.43 1.59 -30.26
CA GLY A 59 -2.73 1.85 -31.50
C GLY A 59 -3.59 1.57 -32.73
N SER A 60 -3.08 1.97 -33.91
CA SER A 60 -3.65 1.63 -35.18
C SER A 60 -3.57 0.12 -35.47
N ARG A 61 -4.34 -0.35 -36.43
CA ARG A 61 -4.27 -1.74 -36.87
C ARG A 61 -2.86 -2.15 -37.27
N GLN A 62 -2.12 -1.29 -37.98
CA GLN A 62 -0.75 -1.58 -38.41
C GLN A 62 0.19 -1.73 -37.21
N GLU A 63 0.11 -0.83 -36.21
CA GLU A 63 0.93 -0.94 -35.00
C GLU A 63 0.66 -2.23 -34.22
N LEU A 64 -0.61 -2.69 -34.17
CA LEU A 64 -0.96 -3.96 -33.53
C LEU A 64 -0.46 -5.18 -34.32
N GLN A 65 -0.45 -5.11 -35.66
CA GLN A 65 0.14 -6.14 -36.53
C GLN A 65 1.65 -6.19 -36.35
N ASP A 66 2.32 -5.05 -36.38
CA ASP A 66 3.78 -4.96 -36.14
C ASP A 66 4.15 -5.53 -34.75
N LEU A 67 3.31 -5.27 -33.74
CA LEU A 67 3.48 -5.82 -32.40
C LEU A 67 3.34 -7.35 -32.38
N ALA A 68 2.40 -7.90 -33.13
CA ALA A 68 2.20 -9.34 -33.26
C ALA A 68 3.39 -10.02 -33.95
N GLU A 69 3.97 -9.38 -34.97
CA GLU A 69 5.20 -9.83 -35.63
C GLU A 69 6.43 -9.78 -34.71
N GLN A 70 6.52 -8.77 -33.87
CA GLN A 70 7.58 -8.62 -32.87
C GLN A 70 7.45 -9.60 -31.70
N ARG A 71 6.23 -10.03 -31.37
CA ARG A 71 5.91 -10.86 -30.19
C ARG A 71 5.12 -12.12 -30.57
N PRO A 72 5.61 -12.96 -31.50
CA PRO A 72 4.79 -14.05 -32.09
C PRO A 72 4.35 -15.09 -31.08
N GLU A 73 5.19 -15.45 -30.11
CA GLU A 73 4.83 -16.42 -29.08
C GLU A 73 3.76 -15.88 -28.11
N ALA A 74 3.85 -14.60 -27.76
CA ALA A 74 2.85 -13.95 -26.92
C ALA A 74 1.52 -13.81 -27.65
N TYR A 75 1.57 -13.44 -28.95
CA TYR A 75 0.37 -13.37 -29.79
C TYR A 75 -0.27 -14.75 -30.01
N ALA A 76 0.53 -15.80 -30.22
CA ALA A 76 0.00 -17.18 -30.33
C ALA A 76 -0.82 -17.58 -29.08
N ARG A 77 -0.40 -17.15 -27.87
CA ARG A 77 -1.20 -17.41 -26.65
C ARG A 77 -2.52 -16.61 -26.65
N VAL A 78 -2.54 -15.37 -27.15
CA VAL A 78 -3.79 -14.59 -27.31
C VAL A 78 -4.74 -15.32 -28.28
N VAL A 79 -4.24 -15.79 -29.42
CA VAL A 79 -5.02 -16.58 -30.39
C VAL A 79 -5.54 -17.87 -29.75
N GLY A 80 -4.73 -18.57 -28.95
CA GLY A 80 -5.14 -19.76 -28.20
C GLY A 80 -6.32 -19.47 -27.27
N VAL A 81 -6.27 -18.40 -26.49
CA VAL A 81 -7.37 -17.98 -25.61
C VAL A 81 -8.61 -17.57 -26.43
N ALA A 82 -8.43 -16.78 -27.49
CA ALA A 82 -9.53 -16.33 -28.34
C ALA A 82 -10.33 -17.50 -28.95
N ARG A 83 -9.64 -18.53 -29.43
CA ARG A 83 -10.25 -19.68 -30.15
C ARG A 83 -10.66 -20.84 -29.27
N ASN A 84 -10.17 -20.92 -28.03
CA ASN A 84 -10.46 -22.03 -27.13
C ASN A 84 -11.77 -21.80 -26.36
N ILE A 85 -12.85 -22.37 -26.88
CA ILE A 85 -14.20 -22.29 -26.30
C ILE A 85 -14.31 -23.16 -25.01
N GLU A 86 -13.54 -24.26 -24.91
CA GLU A 86 -13.58 -25.18 -23.77
C GLU A 86 -12.74 -24.73 -22.58
N ALA A 87 -11.72 -23.93 -22.82
CA ALA A 87 -10.98 -23.25 -21.74
C ALA A 87 -11.83 -22.17 -21.04
N GLY A 88 -13.08 -22.12 -21.39
CA GLY A 88 -14.18 -21.32 -20.91
C GLY A 88 -13.96 -20.51 -19.64
N ASP A 89 -14.98 -19.89 -19.18
CA ASP A 89 -15.01 -18.97 -18.04
C ASP A 89 -14.36 -19.49 -16.73
N GLN A 90 -14.16 -20.79 -16.57
CA GLN A 90 -13.56 -21.37 -15.36
C GLN A 90 -12.03 -21.21 -15.26
N LEU A 91 -11.32 -21.05 -16.39
CA LEU A 91 -9.85 -20.86 -16.42
C LEU A 91 -9.46 -19.41 -16.65
N ILE A 92 -10.43 -18.53 -16.91
CA ILE A 92 -10.21 -17.10 -17.16
C ILE A 92 -10.50 -16.34 -15.89
N ALA A 93 -9.48 -16.12 -15.09
CA ALA A 93 -9.56 -15.33 -13.85
C ALA A 93 -9.91 -13.86 -14.12
N ASP A 94 -9.50 -13.32 -15.26
CA ASP A 94 -10.01 -12.07 -15.80
C ASP A 94 -11.26 -12.38 -16.64
N ARG A 95 -12.44 -12.03 -16.11
CA ARG A 95 -13.74 -12.30 -16.76
C ARG A 95 -13.86 -11.75 -18.18
N HIS A 96 -13.06 -10.75 -18.52
CA HIS A 96 -13.04 -10.08 -19.81
C HIS A 96 -11.90 -10.56 -20.73
N GLY A 97 -10.96 -11.33 -20.19
CA GLY A 97 -9.72 -11.68 -20.90
C GLY A 97 -9.94 -12.41 -22.24
N LYS A 98 -10.94 -13.29 -22.28
CA LYS A 98 -11.33 -13.96 -23.54
C LYS A 98 -11.92 -12.99 -24.57
N MET A 99 -12.81 -12.10 -24.11
CA MET A 99 -13.45 -11.10 -24.96
C MET A 99 -12.41 -10.16 -25.59
N ILE A 100 -11.45 -9.69 -24.77
CA ILE A 100 -10.36 -8.83 -25.25
C ILE A 100 -9.41 -9.58 -26.19
N SER A 101 -9.11 -10.85 -25.91
CA SER A 101 -8.30 -11.69 -26.80
C SER A 101 -8.96 -11.86 -28.17
N MET A 102 -10.28 -12.10 -28.23
CA MET A 102 -11.04 -12.15 -29.48
C MET A 102 -10.97 -10.81 -30.24
N ALA A 103 -11.16 -9.70 -29.52
CA ALA A 103 -11.12 -8.37 -30.12
C ALA A 103 -9.73 -8.02 -30.69
N LEU A 104 -8.64 -8.42 -30.02
CA LEU A 104 -7.29 -8.26 -30.55
C LEU A 104 -7.05 -9.08 -31.80
N VAL A 105 -7.48 -10.34 -31.83
CA VAL A 105 -7.36 -11.18 -33.05
C VAL A 105 -8.19 -10.61 -34.19
N CYS A 106 -9.38 -10.06 -33.92
CA CYS A 106 -10.17 -9.32 -34.90
C CYS A 106 -9.37 -8.13 -35.47
N ALA A 107 -8.81 -7.28 -34.63
CA ALA A 107 -8.09 -6.09 -35.05
C ALA A 107 -6.81 -6.44 -35.85
N ILE A 108 -6.09 -7.49 -35.48
CA ILE A 108 -4.80 -7.87 -36.08
C ILE A 108 -5.02 -8.71 -37.36
N ASP A 109 -5.73 -9.82 -37.25
CA ASP A 109 -5.88 -10.79 -38.36
C ASP A 109 -7.06 -10.45 -39.28
N GLY A 110 -8.00 -9.60 -38.83
CA GLY A 110 -9.25 -9.37 -39.55
C GLY A 110 -10.26 -10.50 -39.48
N ASP A 111 -10.20 -11.32 -38.38
CA ASP A 111 -11.11 -12.42 -38.17
C ASP A 111 -12.53 -11.92 -37.79
N ASN A 112 -13.37 -11.79 -38.80
CA ASN A 112 -14.73 -11.25 -38.66
C ASN A 112 -15.63 -12.13 -37.76
N GLU A 113 -15.35 -13.43 -37.64
CA GLU A 113 -16.15 -14.31 -36.79
C GLU A 113 -15.83 -14.06 -35.31
N LEU A 114 -14.56 -14.00 -34.95
CA LEU A 114 -14.14 -13.62 -33.59
C LEU A 114 -14.57 -12.18 -33.26
N CYS A 115 -14.56 -11.29 -34.25
CA CYS A 115 -15.05 -9.94 -34.12
C CYS A 115 -16.50 -9.89 -33.64
N LYS A 116 -17.40 -10.58 -34.35
CA LYS A 116 -18.81 -10.66 -33.97
C LYS A 116 -19.02 -11.32 -32.61
N GLN A 117 -18.27 -12.38 -32.32
CA GLN A 117 -18.34 -13.03 -31.01
C GLN A 117 -17.93 -12.09 -29.88
N ALA A 118 -16.85 -11.30 -30.04
CA ALA A 118 -16.44 -10.29 -29.05
C ALA A 118 -17.53 -9.24 -28.84
N VAL A 119 -18.14 -8.73 -29.94
CA VAL A 119 -19.26 -7.78 -29.86
C VAL A 119 -20.45 -8.37 -29.11
N GLN A 120 -20.84 -9.62 -29.44
CA GLN A 120 -21.93 -10.30 -28.74
C GLN A 120 -21.65 -10.52 -27.24
N MET A 121 -20.39 -10.76 -26.86
CA MET A 121 -20.01 -10.84 -25.45
C MET A 121 -20.12 -9.46 -24.77
N ALA A 122 -19.67 -8.38 -25.41
CA ALA A 122 -19.81 -7.03 -24.91
C ALA A 122 -21.27 -6.61 -24.75
N MET A 123 -22.13 -6.98 -25.72
CA MET A 123 -23.57 -6.68 -25.68
C MET A 123 -24.27 -7.26 -24.46
N LYS A 124 -23.81 -8.42 -23.93
CA LYS A 124 -24.36 -8.98 -22.68
C LYS A 124 -24.18 -8.06 -21.47
N TYR A 125 -23.08 -7.30 -21.41
CA TYR A 125 -22.84 -6.30 -20.36
C TYR A 125 -23.62 -5.02 -20.64
N ILE A 126 -23.68 -4.58 -21.90
CA ILE A 126 -24.36 -3.35 -22.33
C ILE A 126 -25.87 -3.42 -22.12
N GLU A 127 -26.48 -4.56 -22.39
CA GLU A 127 -27.92 -4.80 -22.22
C GLU A 127 -28.32 -5.18 -20.79
N ALA A 128 -27.33 -5.48 -19.92
CA ALA A 128 -27.58 -5.71 -18.51
C ALA A 128 -27.94 -4.39 -17.77
N PRO A 129 -28.61 -4.46 -16.63
CA PRO A 129 -28.80 -3.29 -15.78
C PRO A 129 -27.47 -2.63 -15.43
N VAL A 130 -27.45 -1.30 -15.49
CA VAL A 130 -26.28 -0.50 -15.09
C VAL A 130 -25.92 -0.82 -13.65
N ARG A 131 -24.66 -1.14 -13.42
CA ARG A 131 -24.16 -1.35 -12.06
C ARG A 131 -23.90 0.00 -11.39
N VAL A 132 -24.30 0.11 -10.13
CA VAL A 132 -24.12 1.30 -9.32
C VAL A 132 -23.20 0.96 -8.15
N GLY A 133 -22.28 1.86 -7.87
CA GLY A 133 -21.33 1.73 -6.75
C GLY A 133 -20.06 0.99 -7.11
N HIS A 134 -19.22 1.06 -6.26
CA HIS A 134 -17.86 0.82 -5.94
C HIS A 134 -16.87 0.29 -7.01
N GLU A 135 -17.06 -0.83 -7.68
CA GLU A 135 -15.93 -1.41 -8.42
C GLU A 135 -16.27 -1.89 -9.83
N THR A 136 -17.44 -2.42 -10.00
CA THR A 136 -17.71 -3.31 -11.13
C THR A 136 -18.07 -2.60 -12.42
N PHE A 137 -18.65 -1.41 -12.35
CA PHE A 137 -19.08 -0.68 -13.55
C PHE A 137 -17.89 -0.24 -14.41
N GLY A 138 -16.78 0.18 -13.80
CA GLY A 138 -15.58 0.60 -14.50
C GLY A 138 -14.96 -0.53 -15.32
N HIS A 139 -14.95 -1.75 -14.78
CA HIS A 139 -14.49 -2.95 -15.47
C HIS A 139 -15.32 -3.25 -16.72
N ASP A 140 -16.64 -3.33 -16.57
CA ASP A 140 -17.52 -3.66 -17.65
C ASP A 140 -17.46 -2.57 -18.75
N LEU A 141 -17.49 -1.28 -18.35
CA LEU A 141 -17.43 -0.16 -19.25
C LEU A 141 -16.14 -0.09 -20.07
N ALA A 142 -14.97 -0.18 -19.42
CA ALA A 142 -13.68 -0.10 -20.09
C ALA A 142 -13.42 -1.28 -21.04
N ASN A 143 -13.80 -2.50 -20.61
CA ASN A 143 -13.61 -3.67 -21.47
C ASN A 143 -14.58 -3.68 -22.67
N CYS A 144 -15.80 -3.19 -22.50
CA CYS A 144 -16.70 -2.94 -23.64
C CYS A 144 -16.14 -1.85 -24.58
N ALA A 145 -15.50 -0.80 -24.05
CA ALA A 145 -14.85 0.23 -24.84
C ALA A 145 -13.67 -0.31 -25.66
N LEU A 146 -12.87 -1.25 -25.10
CA LEU A 146 -11.82 -1.93 -25.85
C LEU A 146 -12.40 -2.75 -27.02
N VAL A 147 -13.50 -3.47 -26.80
CA VAL A 147 -14.17 -4.21 -27.88
C VAL A 147 -14.79 -3.26 -28.90
N TYR A 148 -15.38 -2.16 -28.44
CA TYR A 148 -15.92 -1.13 -29.34
C TYR A 148 -14.84 -0.61 -30.30
N ASP A 149 -13.68 -0.27 -29.77
CA ASP A 149 -12.57 0.27 -30.52
C ASP A 149 -11.91 -0.77 -31.45
N LEU A 150 -11.55 -1.94 -30.93
CA LEU A 150 -10.85 -2.99 -31.67
C LEU A 150 -11.73 -3.66 -32.74
N CYS A 151 -13.03 -3.74 -32.49
CA CYS A 151 -13.99 -4.41 -33.36
C CYS A 151 -14.93 -3.42 -34.08
N TYR A 152 -14.60 -2.14 -34.16
CA TYR A 152 -15.49 -1.08 -34.63
C TYR A 152 -16.24 -1.41 -35.97
N PRO A 153 -15.59 -1.99 -37.01
CA PRO A 153 -16.28 -2.33 -38.22
C PRO A 153 -17.36 -3.41 -38.08
N CYS A 154 -17.36 -4.19 -37.02
CA CYS A 154 -18.30 -5.29 -36.77
C CYS A 154 -19.53 -4.87 -35.96
N TRP A 155 -19.54 -3.68 -35.39
CA TRP A 155 -20.69 -3.14 -34.68
C TRP A 155 -21.72 -2.58 -35.70
N THR A 156 -22.98 -2.96 -35.56
CA THR A 156 -24.08 -2.29 -36.24
C THR A 156 -24.29 -0.89 -35.65
N GLU A 157 -24.96 -0.02 -36.37
CA GLU A 157 -25.29 1.31 -35.86
C GLU A 157 -26.15 1.24 -34.59
N GLU A 158 -27.12 0.33 -34.55
CA GLU A 158 -27.96 0.11 -33.38
C GLU A 158 -27.14 -0.31 -32.17
N GLU A 159 -26.19 -1.25 -32.27
CA GLU A 159 -25.33 -1.70 -31.19
C GLU A 159 -24.42 -0.58 -30.70
N ARG A 160 -23.88 0.25 -31.61
CA ARG A 160 -23.09 1.42 -31.23
C ARG A 160 -23.90 2.42 -30.41
N LEU A 161 -25.11 2.72 -30.80
CA LEU A 161 -26.01 3.61 -30.07
C LEU A 161 -26.38 3.02 -28.69
N LYS A 162 -26.57 1.71 -28.57
CA LYS A 162 -26.78 1.02 -27.28
C LYS A 162 -25.54 1.16 -26.38
N PHE A 163 -24.33 1.07 -26.91
CA PHE A 163 -23.13 1.28 -26.13
C PHE A 163 -23.00 2.73 -25.65
N HIS A 164 -23.29 3.72 -26.50
CA HIS A 164 -23.29 5.13 -26.09
C HIS A 164 -24.33 5.39 -24.97
N ASP A 165 -25.54 4.85 -25.11
CA ASP A 165 -26.57 4.94 -24.06
C ASP A 165 -26.13 4.26 -22.76
N TYR A 166 -25.54 3.05 -22.83
CA TYR A 166 -25.00 2.34 -21.68
C TYR A 166 -23.92 3.16 -20.97
N MET A 167 -22.94 3.71 -21.71
CA MET A 167 -21.92 4.59 -21.18
C MET A 167 -22.54 5.79 -20.46
N ASN A 168 -23.44 6.50 -21.11
CA ASN A 168 -24.05 7.70 -20.57
C ASN A 168 -24.87 7.42 -19.30
N ARG A 169 -25.66 6.34 -19.29
CA ARG A 169 -26.42 5.89 -18.10
C ARG A 169 -25.50 5.45 -16.98
N THR A 170 -24.37 4.81 -17.29
CA THR A 170 -23.39 4.39 -16.31
C THR A 170 -22.74 5.59 -15.62
N VAL A 171 -22.39 6.63 -16.37
CA VAL A 171 -21.87 7.88 -15.81
C VAL A 171 -22.91 8.55 -14.90
N ASP A 172 -24.15 8.72 -15.40
CA ASP A 172 -25.22 9.38 -14.66
C ASP A 172 -25.58 8.64 -13.35
N ALA A 173 -25.64 7.32 -13.40
CA ALA A 173 -25.94 6.48 -12.24
C ALA A 173 -24.84 6.51 -11.15
N ASN A 174 -23.60 6.83 -11.54
CA ASN A 174 -22.44 6.80 -10.66
C ASN A 174 -21.82 8.17 -10.37
N VAL A 175 -22.43 9.27 -10.80
CA VAL A 175 -21.92 10.63 -10.60
C VAL A 175 -21.72 10.98 -9.12
N ASN A 176 -22.58 10.45 -8.25
CA ASN A 176 -22.51 10.64 -6.79
C ASN A 176 -21.92 9.42 -6.06
N SER A 177 -21.26 8.53 -6.77
CA SER A 177 -20.60 7.37 -6.18
C SER A 177 -19.49 7.85 -5.25
N GLU A 178 -19.73 7.74 -3.94
CA GLU A 178 -18.84 8.26 -2.91
C GLU A 178 -17.63 7.35 -2.73
N THR A 179 -16.54 7.73 -3.31
CA THR A 179 -15.23 7.22 -2.96
C THR A 179 -14.27 8.38 -2.82
N HIS A 180 -13.25 8.18 -2.02
CA HIS A 180 -12.22 9.17 -1.79
C HIS A 180 -10.99 8.89 -2.66
N VAL A 181 -10.21 9.94 -2.92
CA VAL A 181 -9.04 9.89 -3.83
C VAL A 181 -7.92 8.95 -3.35
N PHE A 182 -7.92 8.57 -2.08
CA PHE A 182 -6.95 7.64 -1.52
C PHE A 182 -7.37 6.17 -1.65
N HIS A 183 -8.52 5.91 -2.29
CA HIS A 183 -9.00 4.57 -2.59
C HIS A 183 -8.65 4.19 -4.03
N ASN A 184 -7.93 3.10 -4.20
CA ASN A 184 -7.43 2.64 -5.49
C ASN A 184 -8.54 2.39 -6.54
N ALA A 185 -9.71 1.92 -6.11
CA ALA A 185 -10.85 1.67 -6.99
C ALA A 185 -11.34 2.96 -7.69
N TRP A 186 -11.16 4.13 -7.05
CA TRP A 186 -11.53 5.42 -7.66
C TRP A 186 -10.81 5.67 -8.98
N TYR A 187 -9.53 5.27 -9.09
CA TYR A 187 -8.76 5.33 -10.32
C TYR A 187 -9.23 4.31 -11.35
N GLY A 188 -9.57 3.11 -10.90
CA GLY A 188 -10.04 2.04 -11.77
C GLY A 188 -11.39 2.31 -12.39
N TYR A 189 -12.39 2.74 -11.66
CA TYR A 189 -13.72 2.90 -12.23
C TYR A 189 -13.92 4.26 -12.91
N LYS A 190 -13.40 5.36 -12.37
CA LYS A 190 -13.52 6.68 -12.99
C LYS A 190 -12.56 6.85 -14.15
N HIS A 191 -11.26 6.83 -13.87
CA HIS A 191 -10.28 7.19 -14.87
C HIS A 191 -10.19 6.11 -15.95
N TRP A 192 -10.05 4.85 -15.57
CA TRP A 192 -10.00 3.76 -16.54
C TRP A 192 -11.35 3.53 -17.22
N GLY A 193 -12.44 3.38 -16.47
CA GLY A 193 -13.77 3.13 -17.00
C GLY A 193 -14.26 4.25 -17.93
N TYR A 194 -14.35 5.46 -17.39
CA TYR A 194 -14.83 6.62 -18.17
C TYR A 194 -13.82 7.04 -19.24
N GLY A 195 -12.52 7.05 -18.90
CA GLY A 195 -11.48 7.48 -19.82
C GLY A 195 -11.43 6.66 -21.08
N LEU A 196 -11.38 5.31 -20.96
CA LEU A 196 -11.34 4.44 -22.14
C LEU A 196 -12.63 4.56 -22.98
N ALA A 197 -13.79 4.62 -22.33
CA ALA A 197 -15.06 4.77 -23.04
C ALA A 197 -15.15 6.09 -23.80
N CYS A 198 -14.68 7.19 -23.17
CA CYS A 198 -14.65 8.49 -23.83
C CYS A 198 -13.67 8.54 -25.02
N TYR A 199 -12.44 7.99 -24.86
CA TYR A 199 -11.50 7.92 -25.98
C TYR A 199 -12.01 7.02 -27.10
N ALA A 200 -12.65 5.90 -26.78
CA ALA A 200 -13.22 5.00 -27.78
C ALA A 200 -14.36 5.65 -28.58
N THR A 201 -15.16 6.49 -27.94
CA THR A 201 -16.38 7.07 -28.55
C THR A 201 -16.28 8.58 -28.78
N TRP A 202 -15.06 9.14 -28.81
CA TRP A 202 -14.81 10.58 -28.82
C TRP A 202 -15.57 11.37 -29.90
N TYR A 203 -15.67 10.83 -31.10
CA TYR A 203 -16.35 11.49 -32.22
C TYR A 203 -17.80 11.01 -32.42
N GLU A 204 -18.15 9.88 -31.79
CA GLU A 204 -19.41 9.19 -32.04
C GLU A 204 -20.45 9.43 -30.92
N ASN A 205 -20.03 9.73 -29.70
CA ASN A 205 -20.90 10.06 -28.58
C ASN A 205 -20.74 11.53 -28.18
N GLU A 206 -21.79 12.32 -28.39
CA GLU A 206 -21.79 13.77 -28.13
C GLU A 206 -21.39 14.13 -26.68
N ARG A 207 -21.59 13.23 -25.69
CA ARG A 207 -21.21 13.46 -24.30
C ARG A 207 -19.77 13.09 -23.96
N ALA A 208 -19.08 12.33 -24.82
CA ALA A 208 -17.73 11.88 -24.52
C ALA A 208 -16.73 13.03 -24.26
N PRO A 209 -16.75 14.18 -24.99
CA PRO A 209 -15.86 15.30 -24.72
C PRO A 209 -16.04 15.91 -23.32
N GLU A 210 -17.27 16.10 -22.87
CA GLU A 210 -17.58 16.68 -21.56
C GLU A 210 -17.15 15.73 -20.43
N ILE A 211 -17.48 14.43 -20.55
CA ILE A 211 -17.14 13.43 -19.56
C ILE A 211 -15.61 13.29 -19.45
N LEU A 212 -14.90 13.28 -20.59
CA LEU A 212 -13.44 13.16 -20.60
C LEU A 212 -12.78 14.40 -19.98
N GLU A 213 -13.27 15.60 -20.25
CA GLU A 213 -12.73 16.83 -19.63
C GLU A 213 -12.91 16.79 -18.11
N THR A 214 -14.08 16.39 -17.62
CA THR A 214 -14.32 16.19 -16.19
C THR A 214 -13.36 15.16 -15.58
N THR A 215 -13.14 14.03 -16.29
CA THR A 215 -12.22 12.97 -15.84
C THR A 215 -10.77 13.48 -15.77
N ARG A 216 -10.33 14.29 -16.75
CA ARG A 216 -8.99 14.90 -16.75
C ARG A 216 -8.82 15.91 -15.63
N GLN A 217 -9.82 16.77 -15.42
CA GLN A 217 -9.79 17.76 -14.33
C GLN A 217 -9.76 17.08 -12.95
N ASP A 218 -10.53 16.02 -12.76
CA ASP A 218 -10.45 15.19 -11.56
C ASP A 218 -9.04 14.61 -11.38
N TYR A 219 -8.41 14.15 -12.45
CA TYR A 219 -7.05 13.62 -12.38
C TYR A 219 -6.04 14.70 -11.97
N ILE A 220 -6.06 15.86 -12.60
CA ILE A 220 -5.15 16.97 -12.35
C ILE A 220 -5.32 17.53 -10.92
N THR A 221 -6.58 17.75 -10.52
CA THR A 221 -6.86 18.53 -9.29
C THR A 221 -6.98 17.66 -8.03
N ARG A 222 -7.24 16.37 -8.17
CA ARG A 222 -7.50 15.48 -7.04
C ARG A 222 -6.59 14.25 -7.05
N ALA A 223 -6.50 13.52 -8.16
CA ALA A 223 -5.72 12.29 -8.25
C ALA A 223 -4.22 12.56 -8.10
N ALA A 224 -3.66 13.40 -8.94
CA ALA A 224 -2.22 13.68 -8.95
C ALA A 224 -1.72 14.24 -7.60
N PRO A 225 -2.40 15.21 -6.94
CA PRO A 225 -2.02 15.63 -5.60
C PRO A 225 -2.06 14.50 -4.56
N ALA A 226 -3.05 13.60 -4.62
CA ALA A 226 -3.12 12.47 -3.71
C ALA A 226 -1.99 11.46 -3.93
N LEU A 227 -1.60 11.23 -5.19
CA LEU A 227 -0.46 10.39 -5.54
C LEU A 227 0.87 10.98 -5.08
N GLU A 228 1.03 12.30 -5.20
CA GLU A 228 2.22 13.01 -4.73
C GLU A 228 2.34 13.03 -3.20
N LEU A 229 1.22 12.98 -2.46
CA LEU A 229 1.18 12.97 -1.01
C LEU A 229 1.26 11.54 -0.45
N ALA A 230 0.25 10.73 -0.67
CA ALA A 230 0.13 9.38 -0.10
C ALA A 230 0.96 8.33 -0.86
N GLY A 231 1.29 8.60 -2.11
CA GLY A 231 2.04 7.70 -3.00
C GLY A 231 3.52 8.03 -3.14
N ASP A 232 4.04 9.04 -2.44
CA ASP A 232 5.46 9.39 -2.51
C ASP A 232 6.35 8.17 -2.23
N GLY A 233 7.38 7.98 -3.07
CA GLY A 233 8.22 6.78 -3.03
C GLY A 233 7.56 5.52 -3.59
N GLY A 234 6.40 5.64 -4.26
CA GLY A 234 5.74 4.54 -4.96
C GLY A 234 4.93 3.58 -4.09
N GLY A 235 4.87 3.78 -2.77
CA GLY A 235 3.95 3.07 -1.87
C GLY A 235 2.50 3.54 -2.09
N TRP A 236 1.55 2.89 -1.44
CA TRP A 236 0.16 3.33 -1.44
C TRP A 236 -0.52 3.01 -0.12
N ALA A 237 -1.28 3.97 0.41
CA ALA A 237 -1.86 3.90 1.75
C ALA A 237 -2.73 2.66 2.02
N GLU A 238 -3.41 2.13 1.02
CA GLU A 238 -4.19 0.90 1.14
C GLU A 238 -3.34 -0.39 1.12
N GLY A 239 -2.01 -0.26 1.11
CA GLY A 239 -1.13 -1.41 1.07
C GLY A 239 -1.37 -2.30 -0.13
N TYR A 240 -1.61 -3.60 0.10
CA TYR A 240 -1.82 -4.60 -0.95
C TYR A 240 -2.98 -4.26 -1.91
N TYR A 241 -3.99 -3.52 -1.46
CA TYR A 241 -5.16 -3.19 -2.29
C TYR A 241 -4.82 -2.48 -3.60
N ILE A 242 -3.67 -1.80 -3.69
CA ILE A 242 -3.20 -1.23 -4.96
C ILE A 242 -3.13 -2.28 -6.07
N ASN A 243 -2.87 -3.54 -5.74
CA ASN A 243 -2.76 -4.63 -6.70
C ASN A 243 -4.10 -5.05 -7.33
N TYR A 244 -5.24 -4.60 -6.77
CA TYR A 244 -6.55 -4.85 -7.39
C TYR A 244 -6.79 -3.98 -8.62
N TRP A 245 -6.19 -2.77 -8.67
CA TRP A 245 -6.45 -1.78 -9.71
C TRP A 245 -5.19 -1.23 -10.37
N SER A 246 -4.00 -1.63 -9.93
CA SER A 246 -2.74 -1.08 -10.44
C SER A 246 -2.57 -1.22 -11.96
N TYR A 247 -3.02 -2.33 -12.52
CA TYR A 247 -2.99 -2.56 -13.96
C TYR A 247 -3.91 -1.59 -14.72
N GLU A 248 -5.16 -1.52 -14.32
CA GLU A 248 -6.19 -0.69 -14.94
C GLU A 248 -5.80 0.78 -14.87
N TRP A 249 -5.25 1.18 -13.75
CA TRP A 249 -4.76 2.52 -13.51
C TRP A 249 -3.61 2.89 -14.48
N MET A 250 -2.56 2.08 -14.55
CA MET A 250 -1.45 2.32 -15.47
C MET A 250 -1.88 2.21 -16.93
N PHE A 251 -2.85 1.33 -17.22
CA PHE A 251 -3.42 1.21 -18.57
C PHE A 251 -4.12 2.49 -19.01
N PHE A 252 -4.91 3.13 -18.14
CA PHE A 252 -5.49 4.44 -18.44
C PHE A 252 -4.41 5.47 -18.77
N CYS A 253 -3.33 5.54 -17.99
CA CYS A 253 -2.23 6.47 -18.27
C CYS A 253 -1.65 6.29 -19.68
N GLU A 254 -1.44 5.04 -20.10
CA GLU A 254 -0.93 4.75 -21.45
C GLU A 254 -1.93 5.12 -22.56
N VAL A 255 -3.22 4.83 -22.36
CA VAL A 255 -4.26 5.19 -23.34
C VAL A 255 -4.37 6.72 -23.45
N ALA A 256 -4.40 7.44 -22.35
CA ALA A 256 -4.49 8.89 -22.34
C ALA A 256 -3.28 9.54 -23.03
N ARG A 257 -2.07 9.05 -22.72
CA ARG A 257 -0.84 9.50 -23.36
C ARG A 257 -0.83 9.22 -24.87
N ARG A 258 -1.25 8.02 -25.27
CA ARG A 258 -1.33 7.63 -26.68
C ARG A 258 -2.39 8.43 -27.46
N CYS A 259 -3.58 8.56 -26.92
CA CYS A 259 -4.72 9.16 -27.62
C CYS A 259 -4.59 10.67 -27.81
N GLU A 260 -4.01 11.39 -26.83
CA GLU A 260 -3.95 12.85 -26.87
C GLU A 260 -2.70 13.50 -26.26
N GLY A 261 -1.73 12.70 -25.79
CA GLY A 261 -0.54 13.22 -25.11
C GLY A 261 -0.80 13.67 -23.65
N PHE A 262 -1.90 13.25 -23.03
CA PHE A 262 -2.15 13.53 -21.61
C PHE A 262 -1.25 12.64 -20.76
N ASP A 263 -0.18 13.22 -20.21
CA ASP A 263 0.83 12.49 -19.46
C ASP A 263 0.56 12.49 -17.96
N CYS A 264 0.01 11.37 -17.46
CA CYS A 264 -0.24 11.17 -16.05
C CYS A 264 1.06 11.06 -15.22
N TYR A 265 2.15 10.60 -15.84
CA TYR A 265 3.42 10.34 -15.15
C TYR A 265 4.10 11.65 -14.77
N GLU A 266 4.00 12.69 -15.61
CA GLU A 266 4.50 14.02 -15.30
C GLU A 266 3.69 14.74 -14.21
N LEU A 267 2.43 14.36 -14.01
CA LEU A 267 1.55 14.97 -13.02
C LEU A 267 1.82 14.45 -11.58
N ALA A 268 2.38 13.24 -11.44
CA ALA A 268 2.71 12.66 -10.14
C ALA A 268 4.05 11.90 -10.19
N PRO A 269 5.17 12.60 -10.47
CA PRO A 269 6.46 11.95 -10.69
C PRO A 269 6.98 11.20 -9.45
N ARG A 270 6.77 11.69 -8.23
CA ARG A 270 7.23 11.01 -7.01
C ARG A 270 6.58 9.64 -6.82
N PHE A 271 5.35 9.48 -7.27
CA PHE A 271 4.69 8.18 -7.28
C PHE A 271 5.17 7.31 -8.43
N TYR A 272 5.01 7.76 -9.67
CA TYR A 272 5.18 6.90 -10.84
C TYR A 272 6.62 6.44 -11.07
N THR A 273 7.60 7.31 -10.82
CA THR A 273 9.02 6.94 -10.94
C THR A 273 9.42 5.83 -9.96
N ASN A 274 8.77 5.78 -8.80
CA ASN A 274 9.08 4.82 -7.75
C ASN A 274 8.16 3.60 -7.70
N ARG A 275 6.95 3.68 -8.30
CA ARG A 275 5.93 2.63 -8.11
C ARG A 275 6.39 1.23 -8.54
N ALA A 276 7.07 1.11 -9.66
CA ALA A 276 7.56 -0.17 -10.14
C ALA A 276 8.63 -0.76 -9.21
N VAL A 277 9.51 0.09 -8.68
CA VAL A 277 10.55 -0.29 -7.72
C VAL A 277 9.93 -0.71 -6.38
N ALA A 278 9.03 0.10 -5.82
CA ALA A 278 8.31 -0.25 -4.59
C ALA A 278 7.59 -1.61 -4.73
N SER A 279 6.86 -1.81 -5.84
CA SER A 279 6.16 -3.06 -6.14
C SER A 279 7.07 -4.29 -6.17
N MET A 280 8.33 -4.14 -6.57
CA MET A 280 9.31 -5.22 -6.54
C MET A 280 9.67 -5.62 -5.10
N PHE A 281 9.73 -4.65 -4.20
CA PHE A 281 9.98 -4.89 -2.77
C PHE A 281 8.75 -5.43 -2.01
N GLU A 282 7.54 -5.20 -2.49
CA GLU A 282 6.29 -5.66 -1.87
C GLU A 282 6.05 -7.19 -1.97
N ALA A 283 7.05 -7.96 -2.40
CA ALA A 283 6.96 -9.41 -2.56
C ALA A 283 7.99 -10.15 -1.71
N TYR A 284 7.56 -11.22 -1.05
CA TYR A 284 8.46 -12.09 -0.31
C TYR A 284 9.52 -12.76 -1.20
N PRO A 285 10.77 -12.93 -0.70
CA PRO A 285 11.75 -13.78 -1.36
C PRO A 285 11.26 -15.24 -1.40
N GLY A 286 11.43 -15.92 -2.54
CA GLY A 286 11.24 -17.36 -2.69
C GLY A 286 9.83 -17.91 -2.51
N ILE A 287 8.91 -17.19 -1.86
CA ILE A 287 7.53 -17.66 -1.69
C ILE A 287 6.74 -17.41 -2.97
N ARG A 288 6.28 -18.50 -3.60
CA ARG A 288 5.52 -18.47 -4.85
C ARG A 288 4.23 -19.27 -4.72
N GLU A 289 3.19 -18.78 -5.37
CA GLU A 289 1.93 -19.48 -5.55
C GLU A 289 1.51 -19.33 -7.02
N ASN A 290 1.16 -20.42 -7.67
CA ASN A 290 0.76 -20.44 -9.07
C ASN A 290 1.71 -19.66 -10.00
N ASN A 291 3.02 -19.86 -9.82
CA ASN A 291 4.10 -19.19 -10.55
C ASN A 291 4.23 -17.67 -10.31
N SER A 292 3.43 -17.09 -9.43
CA SER A 292 3.53 -15.69 -9.02
C SER A 292 4.20 -15.56 -7.66
N ARG A 293 4.91 -14.45 -7.43
CA ARG A 293 5.48 -14.14 -6.12
C ARG A 293 4.38 -13.73 -5.15
N ARG A 294 4.45 -14.25 -3.93
CA ARG A 294 3.50 -13.87 -2.88
C ARG A 294 3.82 -12.46 -2.39
N PRO A 295 2.86 -11.52 -2.47
CA PRO A 295 3.03 -10.20 -1.86
C PRO A 295 3.01 -10.30 -0.34
N ILE A 296 3.65 -9.33 0.33
CA ILE A 296 3.59 -9.22 1.78
C ILE A 296 2.19 -8.75 2.22
N PRO A 297 1.72 -9.15 3.39
CA PRO A 297 0.49 -8.62 3.94
C PRO A 297 0.69 -7.16 4.38
N MET A 298 -0.07 -6.27 3.78
CA MET A 298 -0.13 -4.84 4.11
C MET A 298 -1.58 -4.40 4.02
N GLY A 299 -2.15 -3.87 5.09
CA GLY A 299 -3.56 -3.50 5.13
C GLY A 299 -4.48 -4.72 5.02
N ASP A 300 -5.65 -4.57 4.43
CA ASP A 300 -6.74 -5.56 4.37
C ASP A 300 -6.40 -6.89 3.65
N SER A 301 -5.15 -7.14 3.35
CA SER A 301 -4.71 -8.40 2.73
C SER A 301 -4.32 -9.49 3.72
N GLY A 302 -4.27 -9.17 5.01
CA GLY A 302 -3.88 -10.14 6.06
C GLY A 302 -4.65 -11.45 5.96
N GLY A 303 -3.94 -12.58 5.93
CA GLY A 303 -4.52 -13.92 5.86
C GLY A 303 -5.25 -14.29 4.57
N GLN A 304 -5.24 -13.45 3.53
CA GLN A 304 -5.87 -13.81 2.25
C GLN A 304 -5.03 -14.83 1.48
N LYS A 305 -5.70 -15.84 0.94
CA LYS A 305 -5.09 -16.67 -0.09
C LYS A 305 -4.74 -15.80 -1.29
N PHE A 306 -3.49 -15.84 -1.69
CA PHE A 306 -3.07 -15.19 -2.92
C PHE A 306 -3.87 -15.73 -4.10
N ARG A 307 -4.41 -14.85 -4.93
CA ARG A 307 -5.13 -15.22 -6.14
C ARG A 307 -4.34 -14.73 -7.35
N PRO A 308 -3.93 -15.64 -8.25
CA PRO A 308 -3.14 -15.28 -9.42
C PRO A 308 -3.80 -14.25 -10.33
N GLU A 309 -5.13 -14.24 -10.39
CA GLU A 309 -5.91 -13.25 -11.13
C GLU A 309 -5.72 -11.83 -10.61
N ARG A 310 -5.25 -11.69 -9.39
CA ARG A 310 -4.95 -10.41 -8.76
C ARG A 310 -3.49 -10.00 -8.89
N ASP A 311 -2.67 -10.79 -9.57
CA ASP A 311 -1.29 -10.41 -9.90
C ASP A 311 -1.27 -9.37 -11.04
N LYS A 312 -1.95 -8.27 -10.78
CA LYS A 312 -1.94 -7.12 -11.67
C LYS A 312 -0.65 -6.31 -11.54
N ALA A 313 0.08 -6.52 -10.44
CA ALA A 313 1.35 -5.85 -10.18
C ALA A 313 2.40 -6.13 -11.27
N LEU A 314 2.48 -7.37 -11.79
CA LEU A 314 3.39 -7.70 -12.89
C LEU A 314 3.09 -6.87 -14.15
N SER A 315 1.80 -6.80 -14.52
CA SER A 315 1.37 -6.04 -15.71
C SER A 315 1.57 -4.53 -15.53
N ALA A 316 1.28 -4.01 -14.34
CA ALA A 316 1.53 -2.61 -13.99
C ALA A 316 3.02 -2.25 -14.05
N ARG A 317 3.90 -3.10 -13.47
CA ARG A 317 5.36 -2.91 -13.56
C ARG A 317 5.85 -2.90 -15.01
N ARG A 318 5.29 -3.76 -15.89
CA ARG A 318 5.66 -3.80 -17.31
C ARG A 318 5.31 -2.51 -18.04
N ILE A 319 4.13 -1.95 -17.76
CA ILE A 319 3.73 -0.66 -18.32
C ILE A 319 4.74 0.41 -17.92
N LEU A 320 5.08 0.50 -16.62
CA LEU A 320 6.05 1.48 -16.12
C LEU A 320 7.47 1.24 -16.66
N VAL A 321 7.89 -0.02 -16.76
CA VAL A 321 9.18 -0.38 -17.39
C VAL A 321 9.25 0.05 -18.85
N ASN A 322 8.16 -0.09 -19.61
CA ASN A 322 8.13 0.36 -20.99
C ASN A 322 8.22 1.89 -21.11
N PHE A 323 7.58 2.60 -20.20
CA PHE A 323 7.65 4.06 -20.16
C PHE A 323 9.02 4.57 -19.72
N PHE A 324 9.56 4.03 -18.62
CA PHE A 324 10.86 4.42 -18.06
C PHE A 324 12.01 3.50 -18.53
N ARG A 325 11.96 3.01 -19.77
CA ARG A 325 12.85 1.96 -20.31
C ARG A 325 14.34 2.25 -20.24
N ASP A 326 14.74 3.52 -20.22
CA ASP A 326 16.13 3.97 -20.16
C ASP A 326 16.60 4.26 -18.73
N ASP A 327 15.72 4.19 -17.76
CA ASP A 327 16.04 4.37 -16.34
C ASP A 327 16.69 3.10 -15.76
N PRO A 328 17.88 3.19 -15.14
CA PRO A 328 18.58 2.02 -14.62
C PRO A 328 17.78 1.23 -13.57
N ALA A 329 16.99 1.89 -12.71
CA ALA A 329 16.19 1.19 -11.71
C ALA A 329 15.05 0.39 -12.37
N HIS A 330 14.42 0.94 -13.42
CA HIS A 330 13.39 0.23 -14.19
C HIS A 330 13.96 -0.93 -15.02
N GLN A 331 15.21 -0.84 -15.47
CA GLN A 331 15.90 -1.98 -16.08
C GLN A 331 16.13 -3.12 -15.07
N VAL A 332 16.38 -2.81 -13.80
CA VAL A 332 16.42 -3.82 -12.72
C VAL A 332 15.03 -4.41 -12.47
N VAL A 333 13.99 -3.58 -12.45
CA VAL A 333 12.60 -4.07 -12.36
C VAL A 333 12.27 -5.00 -13.54
N HIS A 334 12.76 -4.68 -14.75
CA HIS A 334 12.62 -5.58 -15.91
C HIS A 334 13.30 -6.94 -15.66
N ALA A 335 14.53 -6.95 -15.17
CA ALA A 335 15.22 -8.19 -14.81
C ALA A 335 14.45 -8.99 -13.75
N PHE A 336 13.88 -8.32 -12.73
CA PHE A 336 13.02 -8.95 -11.73
C PHE A 336 11.75 -9.53 -12.34
N ASN A 337 11.07 -8.82 -13.24
CA ASN A 337 9.86 -9.30 -13.92
C ASN A 337 10.15 -10.57 -14.73
N GLU A 338 11.32 -10.68 -15.33
CA GLU A 338 11.73 -11.83 -16.12
C GLU A 338 12.04 -13.10 -15.28
N THR A 339 12.08 -12.99 -13.95
CA THR A 339 12.08 -14.18 -13.06
C THR A 339 10.71 -14.86 -12.97
N THR A 340 9.64 -14.16 -13.42
CA THR A 340 8.28 -14.68 -13.56
C THR A 340 7.71 -14.16 -14.90
N PRO A 341 8.21 -14.70 -16.04
CA PRO A 341 8.09 -14.03 -17.33
C PRO A 341 6.70 -14.05 -17.96
N VAL A 342 5.82 -14.93 -17.52
CA VAL A 342 4.45 -15.03 -18.06
C VAL A 342 3.45 -15.26 -16.93
N SER A 343 2.26 -14.71 -17.07
CA SER A 343 1.15 -15.02 -16.18
C SER A 343 0.76 -16.51 -16.32
N GLY A 344 0.54 -17.17 -15.18
CA GLY A 344 -0.02 -18.51 -15.14
C GLY A 344 -1.53 -18.57 -15.46
N VAL A 345 -2.17 -17.43 -15.68
CA VAL A 345 -3.60 -17.28 -15.93
C VAL A 345 -3.84 -17.05 -17.42
N PRO A 346 -4.51 -17.98 -18.13
CA PRO A 346 -4.74 -17.86 -19.58
C PRO A 346 -5.40 -16.53 -19.98
N GLY A 347 -6.38 -16.04 -19.23
CA GLY A 347 -7.06 -14.78 -19.47
C GLY A 347 -6.15 -13.54 -19.45
N ASN A 348 -4.94 -13.64 -18.89
CA ASN A 348 -3.95 -12.57 -18.89
C ASN A 348 -3.00 -12.59 -20.10
N ALA A 349 -3.17 -13.54 -21.07
CA ALA A 349 -2.31 -13.63 -22.25
C ALA A 349 -2.22 -12.31 -23.04
N TYR A 350 -3.33 -11.59 -23.16
CA TYR A 350 -3.35 -10.29 -23.84
C TYR A 350 -2.50 -9.22 -23.11
N LYS A 351 -2.39 -9.29 -21.76
CA LYS A 351 -1.55 -8.39 -20.96
C LYS A 351 -0.07 -8.66 -21.21
N ASP A 352 0.31 -9.94 -21.28
CA ASP A 352 1.67 -10.33 -21.67
C ASP A 352 1.99 -9.86 -23.10
N PHE A 353 1.07 -10.03 -24.04
CA PHE A 353 1.22 -9.60 -25.43
C PHE A 353 1.41 -8.07 -25.53
N LEU A 354 0.56 -7.30 -24.87
CA LEU A 354 0.61 -5.84 -24.95
C LEU A 354 1.83 -5.23 -24.24
N TRP A 355 2.20 -5.77 -23.08
CA TRP A 355 3.10 -5.04 -22.18
C TRP A 355 4.45 -5.71 -21.92
N ARG A 356 4.65 -7.00 -22.22
CA ARG A 356 5.96 -7.63 -22.07
C ARG A 356 6.88 -7.28 -23.24
N ASP A 357 7.74 -6.29 -23.05
CA ASP A 357 8.74 -5.89 -24.03
C ASP A 357 10.12 -6.47 -23.66
N THR A 358 10.56 -7.48 -24.43
CA THR A 358 11.84 -8.14 -24.19
C THR A 358 13.02 -7.35 -24.74
N THR A 359 12.81 -6.23 -25.43
CA THR A 359 13.87 -5.35 -25.97
C THR A 359 14.38 -4.36 -24.91
N VAL A 360 13.68 -4.18 -23.81
CA VAL A 360 14.17 -3.36 -22.70
C VAL A 360 15.42 -4.00 -22.10
N ASN A 361 16.43 -3.21 -21.81
CA ASN A 361 17.65 -3.69 -21.17
C ASN A 361 17.36 -4.26 -19.77
N LYS A 362 18.13 -5.26 -19.35
CA LYS A 362 18.05 -5.84 -18.01
C LYS A 362 19.17 -5.28 -17.15
N GLY A 363 18.79 -4.67 -16.03
CA GLY A 363 19.75 -4.26 -15.01
C GLY A 363 20.23 -5.43 -14.14
N ASP A 364 21.25 -5.20 -13.34
CA ASP A 364 21.78 -6.19 -12.39
C ASP A 364 20.96 -6.19 -11.10
N LEU A 365 20.06 -7.15 -11.00
CA LEU A 365 19.22 -7.33 -9.81
C LEU A 365 20.05 -7.64 -8.54
N LYS A 366 21.16 -8.36 -8.66
CA LYS A 366 21.97 -8.75 -7.49
C LYS A 366 22.77 -7.58 -6.90
N ALA A 367 23.12 -6.62 -7.73
CA ALA A 367 23.82 -5.40 -7.32
C ALA A 367 22.85 -4.27 -6.88
N PHE A 368 21.54 -4.47 -7.03
CA PHE A 368 20.57 -3.44 -6.69
C PHE A 368 20.46 -3.22 -5.18
N LYS A 369 20.05 -2.03 -4.78
CA LYS A 369 19.85 -1.66 -3.37
C LYS A 369 18.97 -2.68 -2.63
N LEU A 370 19.28 -2.90 -1.36
CA LEU A 370 18.63 -3.94 -0.52
C LEU A 370 17.46 -3.40 0.30
N SER A 371 17.19 -2.11 0.24
CA SER A 371 16.07 -1.48 0.93
C SER A 371 15.40 -0.41 0.07
N HIS A 372 14.15 -0.10 0.41
CA HIS A 372 13.37 0.95 -0.22
C HIS A 372 12.47 1.61 0.82
N PHE A 373 12.36 2.93 0.76
CA PHE A 373 11.48 3.73 1.60
C PHE A 373 10.44 4.45 0.75
N SER A 374 9.18 4.31 1.11
CA SER A 374 8.05 5.02 0.54
C SER A 374 7.52 6.04 1.57
N PRO A 375 7.97 7.30 1.50
CA PRO A 375 7.63 8.33 2.49
C PRO A 375 6.13 8.57 2.63
N GLY A 376 5.39 8.60 1.54
CA GLY A 376 3.95 8.90 1.56
C GLY A 376 3.15 7.99 2.47
N ALA A 377 3.35 6.68 2.36
CA ALA A 377 2.68 5.69 3.20
C ALA A 377 3.47 5.31 4.47
N GLY A 378 4.72 5.78 4.59
CA GLY A 378 5.61 5.45 5.70
C GLY A 378 6.07 3.99 5.70
N TYR A 379 6.32 3.40 4.52
CA TYR A 379 6.71 1.99 4.37
C TYR A 379 8.20 1.86 4.11
N VAL A 380 8.85 1.04 4.91
CA VAL A 380 10.23 0.60 4.69
C VAL A 380 10.23 -0.89 4.38
N TYR A 381 10.88 -1.23 3.28
CA TYR A 381 11.13 -2.61 2.88
C TYR A 381 12.63 -2.87 2.87
N ALA A 382 13.06 -4.05 3.33
CA ALA A 382 14.45 -4.43 3.27
C ALA A 382 14.62 -5.95 3.11
N ARG A 383 15.79 -6.33 2.61
CA ARG A 383 16.19 -7.73 2.45
C ARG A 383 17.68 -7.90 2.66
N SER A 384 18.10 -9.15 2.92
CA SER A 384 19.52 -9.44 3.09
C SER A 384 20.24 -9.63 1.76
N SER A 385 19.54 -10.05 0.71
CA SER A 385 20.02 -10.18 -0.67
C SER A 385 18.81 -10.24 -1.63
N TRP A 386 19.07 -10.37 -2.94
CA TRP A 386 18.03 -10.64 -3.95
C TRP A 386 17.85 -12.14 -4.25
N ASP A 387 18.49 -13.02 -3.47
CA ASP A 387 18.29 -14.45 -3.58
C ASP A 387 16.95 -14.89 -2.99
N GLU A 388 16.46 -16.06 -3.40
CA GLU A 388 15.15 -16.57 -2.96
C GLU A 388 15.11 -16.98 -1.47
N ASP A 389 16.28 -17.19 -0.87
CA ASP A 389 16.43 -17.51 0.55
C ASP A 389 16.78 -16.29 1.43
N ALA A 390 16.70 -15.09 0.88
CA ALA A 390 16.97 -13.86 1.63
C ALA A 390 16.07 -13.72 2.86
N THR A 391 16.61 -13.13 3.92
CA THR A 391 15.78 -12.61 5.01
C THR A 391 15.10 -11.34 4.54
N TYR A 392 13.81 -11.20 4.85
CA TYR A 392 12.99 -10.07 4.47
C TYR A 392 12.46 -9.34 5.70
N PHE A 393 12.38 -8.03 5.59
CA PHE A 393 11.90 -7.13 6.63
C PHE A 393 10.98 -6.07 6.04
N TYR A 394 9.93 -5.73 6.78
CA TYR A 394 9.05 -4.60 6.53
C TYR A 394 8.82 -3.83 7.82
N PHE A 395 8.71 -2.51 7.73
CA PHE A 395 8.38 -1.64 8.84
C PHE A 395 7.44 -0.52 8.38
N LYS A 396 6.46 -0.17 9.22
CA LYS A 396 5.51 0.90 8.95
C LYS A 396 5.54 1.98 10.02
N CYS A 397 5.69 3.22 9.56
CA CYS A 397 5.52 4.42 10.37
C CYS A 397 5.16 5.60 9.45
N GLY A 398 3.88 5.96 9.39
CA GLY A 398 3.40 7.01 8.49
C GLY A 398 1.96 7.43 8.75
N ASP A 399 1.51 8.34 7.94
CA ASP A 399 0.23 9.01 8.05
C ASP A 399 -0.97 8.15 7.68
N ARG A 400 -2.16 8.63 8.04
CA ARG A 400 -3.41 8.01 7.68
C ARG A 400 -4.10 8.74 6.54
N PHE A 401 -4.61 7.98 5.57
CA PHE A 401 -5.29 8.49 4.39
C PHE A 401 -6.61 7.79 4.10
N THR A 402 -6.71 6.50 4.38
CA THR A 402 -7.80 5.66 3.88
C THR A 402 -8.35 4.72 4.95
N ALA A 403 -9.58 4.27 4.72
CA ALA A 403 -10.28 3.34 5.59
C ALA A 403 -9.66 1.93 5.62
N HIS A 404 -9.03 1.50 4.52
CA HIS A 404 -8.37 0.19 4.41
C HIS A 404 -6.97 0.14 5.04
N GLN A 405 -6.51 1.26 5.59
CA GLN A 405 -5.23 1.35 6.29
C GLN A 405 -5.42 0.93 7.74
N HIS A 406 -4.60 -0.01 8.21
CA HIS A 406 -4.66 -0.51 9.58
C HIS A 406 -4.11 0.49 10.60
N LEU A 407 -4.41 0.27 11.87
CA LEU A 407 -3.91 1.03 13.02
C LEU A 407 -2.63 0.39 13.53
N ASP A 408 -1.59 0.43 12.72
CA ASP A 408 -0.41 -0.44 12.78
C ASP A 408 0.92 0.33 12.74
N ASN A 409 0.94 1.62 13.06
CA ASN A 409 2.20 2.35 13.17
C ASN A 409 3.14 1.69 14.17
N GLY A 410 4.38 1.49 13.76
CA GLY A 410 5.35 0.72 14.51
C GLY A 410 5.36 -0.79 14.20
N HIS A 411 4.47 -1.28 13.35
CA HIS A 411 4.43 -2.68 12.94
C HIS A 411 5.64 -3.07 12.10
N PHE A 412 6.06 -4.34 12.23
CA PHE A 412 7.11 -4.94 11.41
C PHE A 412 6.79 -6.39 11.04
N LEU A 413 7.33 -6.83 9.90
CA LEU A 413 7.30 -8.23 9.44
C LEU A 413 8.72 -8.77 9.31
N ILE A 414 8.90 -10.05 9.59
CA ILE A 414 10.15 -10.79 9.36
C ILE A 414 9.83 -12.11 8.67
N CYS A 415 10.49 -12.35 7.53
CA CYS A 415 10.39 -13.58 6.78
C CYS A 415 11.78 -14.15 6.49
N LYS A 416 11.94 -15.45 6.65
CA LYS A 416 13.08 -16.25 6.20
C LYS A 416 12.57 -17.60 5.79
N TYR A 417 12.56 -17.88 4.47
CA TYR A 417 11.89 -19.00 3.80
C TYR A 417 10.36 -18.96 3.93
N GLU A 418 9.88 -18.76 5.15
CA GLU A 418 8.47 -18.62 5.51
C GLU A 418 8.31 -17.37 6.38
N GLU A 419 7.09 -16.90 6.52
CA GLU A 419 6.77 -15.82 7.46
C GLU A 419 7.01 -16.30 8.89
N LEU A 420 7.75 -15.51 9.69
CA LEU A 420 8.13 -15.83 11.07
C LEU A 420 7.47 -14.86 12.05
N ALA A 421 7.53 -13.56 11.78
CA ALA A 421 6.73 -12.52 12.38
C ALA A 421 5.84 -11.94 11.29
N GLY A 422 4.53 -12.11 11.42
CA GLY A 422 3.57 -11.82 10.40
C GLY A 422 2.60 -10.69 10.75
N ASP A 423 1.55 -10.59 9.99
CA ASP A 423 0.42 -9.68 10.20
C ASP A 423 -0.80 -10.49 10.65
N GLY A 424 -1.39 -10.12 11.80
CA GLY A 424 -2.45 -10.87 12.44
C GLY A 424 -3.82 -10.63 11.83
N GLY A 425 -4.73 -11.57 12.05
CA GLY A 425 -6.10 -11.50 11.56
C GLY A 425 -6.27 -12.03 10.14
N GLN A 426 -7.50 -11.99 9.67
CA GLN A 426 -7.87 -12.50 8.34
C GLN A 426 -8.96 -11.63 7.73
N TYR A 427 -8.68 -11.02 6.58
CA TYR A 427 -9.66 -10.21 5.89
C TYR A 427 -10.73 -11.06 5.20
N TYR A 428 -11.98 -10.84 5.57
CA TYR A 428 -13.14 -11.50 4.96
C TYR A 428 -13.98 -10.52 4.16
N TYR A 429 -14.47 -9.47 4.81
CA TYR A 429 -15.16 -8.35 4.19
C TYR A 429 -15.03 -7.10 5.06
N PHE A 430 -15.08 -5.95 4.41
CA PHE A 430 -14.95 -4.67 5.05
C PHE A 430 -16.09 -4.36 6.03
N GLY A 431 -15.76 -3.92 7.25
CA GLY A 431 -16.73 -3.56 8.28
C GLY A 431 -17.33 -4.74 9.05
N GLY A 432 -16.80 -5.96 8.87
CA GLY A 432 -17.16 -7.11 9.69
C GLY A 432 -16.66 -6.99 11.13
N GLU A 433 -17.19 -7.80 12.06
CA GLU A 433 -16.82 -7.70 13.47
C GLU A 433 -15.34 -8.02 13.72
N HIS A 434 -14.81 -9.05 13.03
CA HIS A 434 -13.40 -9.38 13.08
C HIS A 434 -12.54 -8.28 12.44
N ASP A 435 -12.95 -7.76 11.30
CA ASP A 435 -12.26 -6.69 10.60
C ASP A 435 -12.07 -5.48 11.51
N VAL A 436 -13.17 -4.96 12.04
CA VAL A 436 -13.23 -3.73 12.83
C VAL A 436 -12.57 -3.85 14.20
N ASN A 437 -12.73 -4.99 14.86
CA ASN A 437 -12.27 -5.15 16.24
C ASN A 437 -10.96 -5.94 16.39
N TYR A 438 -10.45 -6.54 15.31
CA TYR A 438 -9.17 -7.25 15.38
C TYR A 438 -8.25 -6.89 14.21
N LEU A 439 -8.61 -7.20 12.97
CA LEU A 439 -7.73 -7.07 11.81
C LEU A 439 -7.18 -5.65 11.64
N LEU A 440 -8.06 -4.63 11.67
CA LEU A 440 -7.67 -3.22 11.55
C LEU A 440 -6.97 -2.66 12.80
N ARG A 441 -6.99 -3.39 13.92
CA ARG A 441 -6.60 -2.88 15.22
C ARG A 441 -5.16 -3.19 15.56
N THR A 442 -4.53 -2.33 16.35
CA THR A 442 -3.13 -2.47 16.78
C THR A 442 -2.84 -3.82 17.45
N ILE A 443 -3.83 -4.44 18.08
CA ILE A 443 -3.71 -5.76 18.70
C ILE A 443 -3.36 -6.86 17.71
N ALA A 444 -3.68 -6.71 16.42
CA ALA A 444 -3.34 -7.64 15.34
C ALA A 444 -1.91 -7.45 14.81
N HIS A 445 -1.18 -6.44 15.29
CA HIS A 445 0.09 -6.02 14.70
C HIS A 445 1.25 -6.11 15.70
N SER A 446 2.49 -6.24 15.18
CA SER A 446 3.72 -6.27 15.99
C SER A 446 4.11 -4.84 16.41
N SER A 447 3.33 -4.21 17.28
CA SER A 447 3.50 -2.84 17.77
C SER A 447 3.37 -2.75 19.30
N ILE A 448 2.99 -1.62 19.85
CA ILE A 448 2.80 -1.39 21.29
C ILE A 448 1.32 -1.20 21.59
N LEU A 449 0.83 -1.82 22.66
CA LEU A 449 -0.45 -1.47 23.27
C LEU A 449 -0.22 -0.66 24.54
N VAL A 450 -1.03 0.38 24.76
CA VAL A 450 -1.08 1.18 25.99
C VAL A 450 -2.53 1.19 26.45
N TYR A 451 -2.83 0.40 27.48
CA TYR A 451 -4.19 0.16 27.92
C TYR A 451 -4.62 1.18 28.98
N ASP A 452 -5.49 2.10 28.57
CA ASP A 452 -6.25 3.00 29.43
C ASP A 452 -7.65 2.39 29.57
N PRO A 453 -8.09 1.95 30.79
CA PRO A 453 -9.39 1.30 30.97
C PRO A 453 -10.59 2.23 30.68
N ASP A 454 -10.41 3.54 30.75
CA ASP A 454 -11.45 4.53 30.57
C ASP A 454 -11.51 5.07 29.11
N GLU A 455 -10.66 4.56 28.22
CA GLU A 455 -10.63 5.01 26.82
C GLU A 455 -11.90 4.59 26.08
N THR A 456 -12.59 5.57 25.51
CA THR A 456 -13.80 5.40 24.72
C THR A 456 -13.77 6.32 23.49
N TRP A 457 -14.51 5.95 22.43
CA TRP A 457 -14.61 6.70 21.18
C TRP A 457 -16.07 7.03 20.90
N THR A 458 -16.35 8.28 20.46
CA THR A 458 -17.71 8.79 20.30
C THR A 458 -18.16 8.92 18.85
N ASN A 459 -17.24 8.99 17.87
CA ASN A 459 -17.52 9.32 16.47
C ASN A 459 -17.08 8.26 15.47
N ILE A 460 -17.27 6.99 15.77
CA ILE A 460 -16.85 5.94 14.84
C ILE A 460 -18.04 5.60 13.94
N ARG A 461 -18.31 6.47 13.00
CA ARG A 461 -19.53 6.47 12.16
C ARG A 461 -19.76 5.24 11.31
N ALA A 462 -18.72 4.47 11.05
CA ALA A 462 -18.85 3.44 10.03
C ALA A 462 -18.85 2.05 10.58
N TRP A 463 -18.44 1.91 11.79
CA TRP A 463 -18.19 0.62 12.35
C TRP A 463 -19.47 0.14 13.01
N LYS A 464 -20.14 -0.76 12.33
CA LYS A 464 -21.38 -1.34 12.88
C LYS A 464 -21.03 -2.12 14.14
N GLY A 465 -21.43 -1.61 15.30
CA GLY A 465 -21.28 -2.27 16.59
C GLY A 465 -20.35 -1.55 17.57
N ALA A 466 -20.24 -2.12 18.77
CA ALA A 466 -19.36 -1.61 19.82
C ALA A 466 -17.89 -1.95 19.49
N ILE A 467 -17.04 -0.94 19.58
CA ILE A 467 -15.59 -1.11 19.40
C ILE A 467 -14.97 -1.48 20.74
N GLY A 468 -14.22 -2.57 20.71
CA GLY A 468 -13.45 -3.02 21.87
C GLY A 468 -12.24 -2.11 22.13
N ASN A 469 -11.92 -1.89 23.41
CA ASN A 469 -10.69 -1.23 23.80
C ASN A 469 -9.56 -2.27 23.84
N ASP A 470 -8.72 -2.27 22.81
CA ASP A 470 -7.54 -3.12 22.70
C ASP A 470 -6.29 -2.47 23.31
N GLY A 471 -6.36 -1.19 23.69
CA GLY A 471 -5.22 -0.38 24.11
C GLY A 471 -4.37 0.15 22.96
N GLY A 472 -4.82 0.01 21.72
CA GLY A 472 -4.10 0.38 20.51
C GLY A 472 -4.28 1.83 20.07
N GLN A 473 -3.92 2.06 18.82
CA GLN A 473 -4.03 3.32 18.09
C GLN A 473 -5.48 3.59 17.73
N MET A 474 -5.95 4.82 17.89
CA MET A 474 -7.30 5.22 17.51
C MET A 474 -7.51 6.72 17.64
N HIS A 475 -8.35 7.28 16.75
CA HIS A 475 -8.82 8.65 16.79
C HIS A 475 -10.31 8.75 16.44
N ASP A 476 -10.95 9.85 16.85
CA ASP A 476 -12.29 10.24 16.41
C ASP A 476 -12.19 11.01 15.08
N TRP A 477 -12.12 10.28 13.95
CA TRP A 477 -12.03 10.89 12.63
C TRP A 477 -13.38 11.49 12.18
N PRO A 478 -13.35 12.60 11.39
CA PRO A 478 -14.56 13.29 10.95
C PRO A 478 -15.35 12.51 9.90
N HIS A 479 -14.67 11.63 9.15
CA HIS A 479 -15.25 10.87 8.05
C HIS A 479 -15.30 9.38 8.32
N HIS A 480 -16.07 8.70 7.50
CA HIS A 480 -16.29 7.28 7.51
C HIS A 480 -14.98 6.48 7.58
N ASN A 481 -14.83 5.64 8.60
CA ASN A 481 -13.68 4.74 8.80
C ASN A 481 -12.31 5.43 8.87
N GLY A 482 -12.26 6.72 9.11
CA GLY A 482 -11.00 7.46 9.17
C GLY A 482 -10.33 7.69 7.83
N ALA A 483 -11.08 7.67 6.73
CA ALA A 483 -10.59 8.09 5.42
C ALA A 483 -10.67 9.60 5.27
N ALA A 484 -9.66 10.22 4.67
CA ALA A 484 -9.76 11.58 4.14
C ALA A 484 -10.42 11.54 2.76
N VAL A 485 -11.24 12.54 2.43
CA VAL A 485 -11.97 12.60 1.15
C VAL A 485 -11.02 12.96 0.01
N ASP A 486 -10.14 13.90 0.24
CA ASP A 486 -9.11 14.37 -0.68
C ASP A 486 -7.97 15.05 0.08
N VAL A 487 -6.98 15.58 -0.65
CA VAL A 487 -5.83 16.27 -0.05
C VAL A 487 -6.26 17.50 0.74
N ALA A 488 -7.25 18.26 0.27
CA ALA A 488 -7.72 19.46 0.97
C ALA A 488 -8.39 19.11 2.30
N ASP A 489 -9.14 18.02 2.35
CA ASP A 489 -9.72 17.49 3.59
C ASP A 489 -8.63 16.95 4.53
N TRP A 490 -7.62 16.24 4.00
CA TRP A 490 -6.48 15.78 4.77
C TRP A 490 -5.73 16.94 5.42
N GLU A 491 -5.42 17.99 4.67
CA GLU A 491 -4.74 19.19 5.17
C GLU A 491 -5.57 19.93 6.22
N LYS A 492 -6.87 20.07 5.98
CA LYS A 492 -7.80 20.72 6.94
C LYS A 492 -7.85 20.00 8.28
N ASN A 493 -7.79 18.67 8.26
CA ASN A 493 -7.87 17.82 9.44
C ASN A 493 -6.52 17.16 9.77
N ARG A 494 -5.43 17.80 9.38
CA ARG A 494 -4.06 17.27 9.47
C ARG A 494 -3.73 16.68 10.83
N GLN A 495 -4.15 17.33 11.92
CA GLN A 495 -3.92 16.87 13.30
C GLN A 495 -4.49 15.48 13.62
N LEU A 496 -5.39 14.95 12.78
CA LEU A 496 -6.01 13.62 12.91
C LEU A 496 -5.44 12.60 11.93
N TYR A 497 -4.77 13.06 10.88
CA TYR A 497 -4.27 12.23 9.79
C TYR A 497 -2.73 12.13 9.77
N ASP A 498 -2.02 13.20 10.13
CA ASP A 498 -0.57 13.26 10.32
C ASP A 498 -0.22 12.67 11.70
N ILE A 499 -0.14 11.33 11.76
CA ILE A 499 -0.14 10.59 13.02
C ILE A 499 1.17 9.88 13.35
N ALA A 500 2.10 9.79 12.42
CA ALA A 500 3.39 9.15 12.65
C ALA A 500 4.46 9.67 11.68
N ASP A 501 5.70 9.78 12.17
CA ASP A 501 6.84 10.27 11.40
C ASP A 501 7.95 9.23 11.31
N MET A 502 8.47 8.98 10.10
CA MET A 502 9.76 8.34 9.95
C MET A 502 10.86 9.33 10.30
N LEU A 503 11.63 9.04 11.35
CA LEU A 503 12.70 9.90 11.85
C LEU A 503 14.07 9.55 11.29
N ALA A 504 14.27 8.29 10.92
CA ALA A 504 15.51 7.81 10.32
C ALA A 504 15.27 6.69 9.34
N PHE A 505 16.00 6.74 8.23
CA PHE A 505 16.17 5.65 7.27
C PHE A 505 17.58 5.74 6.71
N GLU A 506 18.41 4.73 6.99
CA GLU A 506 19.80 4.69 6.57
C GLU A 506 20.24 3.24 6.30
N ASP A 507 20.51 2.90 5.05
CA ASP A 507 21.08 1.58 4.66
C ASP A 507 22.58 1.70 4.39
N ARG A 508 23.38 0.90 5.10
CA ARG A 508 24.84 0.85 5.00
C ARG A 508 25.34 -0.48 4.41
N GLY A 509 24.48 -1.27 3.81
CA GLY A 509 24.81 -2.59 3.31
C GLY A 509 24.94 -3.64 4.43
N GLU A 510 25.84 -3.49 5.40
CA GLU A 510 25.98 -4.39 6.55
C GLU A 510 24.77 -4.32 7.49
N TYR A 511 24.17 -3.14 7.62
CA TYR A 511 22.96 -2.91 8.41
C TYR A 511 22.04 -1.86 7.79
N LEU A 512 20.76 -1.96 8.13
CA LEU A 512 19.75 -0.91 7.95
C LEU A 512 19.37 -0.37 9.32
N TYR A 513 19.34 0.96 9.47
CA TYR A 513 18.76 1.63 10.63
C TYR A 513 17.49 2.37 10.24
N VAL A 514 16.41 2.13 10.97
CA VAL A 514 15.15 2.86 10.85
C VAL A 514 14.66 3.32 12.22
N ALA A 515 14.04 4.50 12.27
CA ALA A 515 13.42 5.01 13.49
C ALA A 515 12.11 5.72 13.16
N GLY A 516 11.06 5.40 13.92
CA GLY A 516 9.74 5.99 13.79
C GLY A 516 9.27 6.64 15.09
N ASP A 517 8.56 7.74 14.98
CA ASP A 517 7.74 8.35 16.03
C ASP A 517 6.27 8.04 15.78
N CYS A 518 5.72 7.13 16.55
CA CYS A 518 4.33 6.69 16.47
C CYS A 518 3.43 7.35 17.54
N SER A 519 3.91 8.39 18.20
CA SER A 519 3.24 8.98 19.38
C SER A 519 1.84 9.49 19.06
N ARG A 520 1.70 10.20 17.93
CA ARG A 520 0.42 10.81 17.53
C ARG A 520 -0.63 9.82 17.03
N ALA A 521 -0.25 8.57 16.76
CA ALA A 521 -1.19 7.52 16.41
C ALA A 521 -2.09 7.10 17.60
N TYR A 522 -1.70 7.43 18.81
CA TYR A 522 -2.43 7.13 20.04
C TYR A 522 -3.14 8.38 20.59
N SER A 523 -4.18 8.14 21.39
CA SER A 523 -4.84 9.23 22.12
C SER A 523 -3.84 10.00 22.98
N PRO A 524 -3.78 11.34 22.87
CA PRO A 524 -2.90 12.15 23.73
C PRO A 524 -3.29 12.12 25.22
N LYS A 525 -4.46 11.55 25.55
CA LYS A 525 -4.88 11.31 26.95
C LYS A 525 -4.12 10.17 27.58
N LYS A 526 -3.71 9.15 26.81
CA LYS A 526 -3.04 7.96 27.36
C LYS A 526 -1.53 7.92 27.11
N LEU A 527 -1.05 8.49 26.01
CA LEU A 527 0.35 8.39 25.60
C LEU A 527 0.99 9.77 25.49
N GLU A 528 2.25 9.90 25.94
CA GLU A 528 3.08 11.06 25.72
C GLU A 528 4.04 10.87 24.56
N TYR A 529 4.72 9.70 24.52
CA TYR A 529 5.49 9.30 23.35
C TYR A 529 5.61 7.78 23.22
N PHE A 530 5.70 7.34 21.98
CA PHE A 530 6.18 6.03 21.55
C PHE A 530 7.09 6.20 20.34
N THR A 531 8.38 5.89 20.52
CA THR A 531 9.35 5.86 19.43
C THR A 531 9.96 4.47 19.34
N ARG A 532 10.06 3.94 18.12
CA ARG A 532 10.68 2.66 17.80
C ARG A 532 11.90 2.85 16.95
N GLN A 533 13.01 2.23 17.36
CA GLN A 533 14.25 2.15 16.59
C GLN A 533 14.53 0.70 16.25
N ILE A 534 14.85 0.39 15.01
CA ILE A 534 15.19 -0.94 14.54
C ILE A 534 16.51 -0.89 13.80
N VAL A 535 17.44 -1.77 14.20
CA VAL A 535 18.67 -2.02 13.44
C VAL A 535 18.60 -3.44 12.90
N PHE A 536 18.49 -3.55 11.58
CA PHE A 536 18.58 -4.83 10.87
C PHE A 536 20.03 -5.08 10.48
N ILE A 537 20.73 -5.88 11.27
CA ILE A 537 22.10 -6.35 10.96
C ILE A 537 21.97 -7.57 10.04
N ARG A 538 22.43 -7.40 8.82
CA ARG A 538 22.38 -8.50 7.85
C ARG A 538 23.33 -9.63 8.24
N PRO A 539 22.99 -10.89 7.94
CA PRO A 539 21.86 -11.30 7.10
C PRO A 539 20.53 -11.53 7.84
N GLY A 540 20.41 -11.45 9.18
CA GLY A 540 19.18 -11.90 9.80
C GLY A 540 18.92 -11.44 11.24
N THR A 541 19.70 -10.52 11.82
CA THR A 541 19.52 -10.08 13.20
C THR A 541 18.88 -8.71 13.28
N PHE A 542 17.83 -8.58 14.07
CA PHE A 542 17.08 -7.35 14.31
C PHE A 542 17.19 -6.96 15.77
N VAL A 543 17.62 -5.73 16.04
CA VAL A 543 17.64 -5.14 17.38
C VAL A 543 16.57 -4.06 17.41
N ILE A 544 15.55 -4.26 18.22
CA ILE A 544 14.38 -3.36 18.33
C ILE A 544 14.42 -2.69 19.69
N PHE A 545 14.50 -1.37 19.70
CA PHE A 545 14.49 -0.55 20.90
C PHE A 545 13.33 0.43 20.91
N ASP A 546 12.42 0.25 21.86
CA ASP A 546 11.25 1.11 22.03
C ASP A 546 11.34 1.94 23.28
N ARG A 547 10.94 3.20 23.18
CA ARG A 547 10.76 4.15 24.28
C ARG A 547 9.29 4.49 24.36
N VAL A 548 8.65 4.21 25.48
CA VAL A 548 7.21 4.40 25.68
C VAL A 548 6.95 5.15 26.97
N LYS A 549 6.26 6.31 26.89
CA LYS A 549 5.82 7.06 28.07
C LYS A 549 4.32 7.24 28.06
N SER A 550 3.63 6.64 29.03
CA SER A 550 2.21 6.83 29.25
C SER A 550 1.93 8.04 30.16
N LYS A 551 0.71 8.59 30.09
CA LYS A 551 0.25 9.68 30.96
C LYS A 551 0.03 9.24 32.40
N ASP A 552 -0.37 7.98 32.61
CA ASP A 552 -0.53 7.35 33.92
C ASP A 552 0.40 6.13 34.01
N PRO A 553 1.17 5.96 35.12
CA PRO A 553 2.02 4.78 35.29
C PRO A 553 1.23 3.46 35.36
N ASN A 554 -0.06 3.50 35.68
CA ASN A 554 -0.93 2.33 35.71
C ASN A 554 -1.43 1.90 34.31
N PHE A 555 -1.27 2.73 33.29
CA PHE A 555 -1.58 2.31 31.92
C PHE A 555 -0.59 1.25 31.47
N ARG A 556 -1.06 0.00 31.38
CA ARG A 556 -0.22 -1.15 31.05
C ARG A 556 0.27 -1.04 29.61
N LYS A 557 1.58 -1.06 29.44
CA LYS A 557 2.25 -1.12 28.16
C LYS A 557 2.56 -2.57 27.79
N THR A 558 2.29 -2.96 26.56
CA THR A 558 2.55 -4.32 26.07
C THR A 558 3.18 -4.25 24.69
N TRP A 559 4.40 -4.72 24.57
CA TRP A 559 5.04 -4.99 23.28
C TRP A 559 4.43 -6.26 22.69
N GLN A 560 4.11 -6.22 21.38
CA GLN A 560 3.43 -7.31 20.67
C GLN A 560 4.32 -7.89 19.58
N LEU A 561 4.23 -9.23 19.40
CA LEU A 561 4.77 -9.94 18.25
C LEU A 561 3.71 -10.91 17.72
N GLN A 562 3.39 -10.80 16.44
CA GLN A 562 2.50 -11.72 15.74
C GLN A 562 3.33 -12.91 15.24
N ALA A 563 3.42 -13.95 16.03
CA ALA A 563 4.22 -15.13 15.73
C ALA A 563 3.48 -16.09 14.77
N ALA A 564 4.10 -16.39 13.63
CA ALA A 564 3.50 -17.27 12.62
C ALA A 564 3.10 -18.64 13.17
N LYS A 565 3.87 -19.17 14.14
CA LYS A 565 3.59 -20.40 14.88
C LYS A 565 3.77 -20.18 16.37
N PRO A 566 3.08 -20.95 17.22
CA PRO A 566 3.29 -20.89 18.66
C PRO A 566 4.77 -21.09 19.04
N PRO A 567 5.37 -20.15 19.80
CA PRO A 567 6.77 -20.26 20.17
C PRO A 567 7.01 -21.42 21.13
N THR A 568 8.20 -21.98 21.06
CA THR A 568 8.78 -22.86 22.07
C THR A 568 9.78 -22.09 22.95
N GLY A 569 10.24 -22.70 24.05
CA GLY A 569 11.13 -22.04 24.99
C GLY A 569 10.36 -21.34 26.13
N LYS A 570 11.07 -20.52 26.89
CA LYS A 570 10.52 -19.71 27.98
C LYS A 570 11.19 -18.34 28.01
N ALA A 571 10.46 -17.33 28.46
CA ALA A 571 11.05 -16.02 28.69
C ALA A 571 12.35 -16.10 29.52
N PRO A 572 13.38 -15.35 29.15
CA PRO A 572 13.39 -14.31 28.12
C PRO A 572 13.60 -14.80 26.70
N GLU A 573 13.72 -16.10 26.45
CA GLU A 573 14.06 -16.69 25.16
C GLU A 573 12.92 -17.51 24.60
N LEU A 574 12.44 -17.10 23.42
CA LEU A 574 11.42 -17.81 22.66
C LEU A 574 11.96 -18.20 21.28
N VAL A 575 11.47 -19.29 20.72
CA VAL A 575 11.84 -19.76 19.40
C VAL A 575 10.59 -20.06 18.57
N ILE A 576 10.42 -19.36 17.46
CA ILE A 576 9.34 -19.58 16.49
C ILE A 576 9.94 -20.37 15.31
N THR A 577 9.33 -21.49 14.97
CA THR A 577 9.76 -22.30 13.81
C THR A 577 8.58 -22.45 12.85
N ASN A 578 8.76 -22.05 11.58
CA ASN A 578 7.77 -22.21 10.53
C ASN A 578 8.47 -22.75 9.28
N GLY A 579 8.15 -23.98 8.90
CA GLY A 579 8.80 -24.67 7.79
C GLY A 579 10.33 -24.72 7.96
N ARG A 580 11.05 -24.20 6.96
CA ARG A 580 12.50 -24.07 6.97
C ARG A 580 13.02 -22.86 7.76
N GLY A 581 12.16 -21.92 8.12
CA GLY A 581 12.53 -20.71 8.82
C GLY A 581 12.47 -20.86 10.34
N ARG A 582 13.36 -20.17 11.06
CA ARG A 582 13.39 -20.09 12.51
C ARG A 582 13.70 -18.68 12.96
N LEU A 583 12.95 -18.20 13.96
CA LEU A 583 13.19 -16.90 14.60
C LEU A 583 13.48 -17.14 16.08
N PHE A 584 14.68 -16.77 16.51
CA PHE A 584 15.02 -16.67 17.93
C PHE A 584 14.61 -15.28 18.41
N VAL A 585 13.89 -15.22 19.53
CA VAL A 585 13.41 -13.96 20.13
C VAL A 585 13.95 -13.88 21.55
N GLN A 586 14.84 -12.94 21.80
CA GLN A 586 15.34 -12.63 23.13
C GLN A 586 14.72 -11.31 23.62
N THR A 587 14.03 -11.37 24.76
CA THR A 587 13.58 -10.19 25.49
C THR A 587 14.69 -9.76 26.46
N VAL A 588 15.30 -8.62 26.20
CA VAL A 588 16.38 -8.06 27.01
C VAL A 588 15.84 -7.05 28.02
N LEU A 589 14.92 -6.20 27.57
CA LEU A 589 14.15 -5.29 28.42
C LEU A 589 12.65 -5.44 28.14
N PRO A 590 11.81 -5.34 29.16
CA PRO A 590 12.16 -5.16 30.59
C PRO A 590 12.79 -6.43 31.17
N GLU A 591 13.74 -6.30 32.12
CA GLU A 591 14.45 -7.44 32.73
C GLU A 591 13.51 -8.44 33.42
N LYS A 592 12.46 -7.93 34.03
CA LYS A 592 11.41 -8.75 34.68
C LYS A 592 10.14 -8.66 33.85
N ALA A 593 10.19 -9.23 32.63
CA ALA A 593 9.05 -9.23 31.73
C ALA A 593 7.97 -10.23 32.11
N LEU A 594 6.72 -9.81 32.04
CA LEU A 594 5.56 -10.69 32.01
C LEU A 594 5.29 -11.04 30.56
N VAL A 595 5.47 -12.31 30.21
CA VAL A 595 5.23 -12.80 28.85
C VAL A 595 3.93 -13.59 28.81
N LYS A 596 3.02 -13.20 27.93
CA LYS A 596 1.76 -13.88 27.68
C LYS A 596 1.70 -14.38 26.24
N LEU A 597 1.40 -15.66 26.06
CA LEU A 597 1.15 -16.28 24.77
C LEU A 597 -0.37 -16.42 24.57
N ASN A 598 -0.94 -15.71 23.60
CA ASN A 598 -2.34 -15.81 23.25
C ASN A 598 -2.44 -16.64 21.96
N GLN A 599 -3.01 -17.84 22.06
CA GLN A 599 -3.11 -18.82 20.96
C GLN A 599 -4.42 -19.59 21.05
N GLY A 600 -4.80 -20.31 20.00
CA GLY A 600 -6.08 -21.01 19.94
C GLY A 600 -7.25 -20.04 20.17
N SER A 601 -8.15 -20.35 21.14
CA SER A 601 -9.30 -19.49 21.46
C SER A 601 -8.94 -18.09 21.98
N ASP A 602 -7.74 -17.92 22.53
CA ASP A 602 -7.29 -16.64 23.09
C ASP A 602 -6.65 -15.72 22.05
N LEU A 603 -6.32 -16.25 20.86
CA LEU A 603 -5.64 -15.49 19.81
C LEU A 603 -6.38 -14.19 19.47
N TYR A 604 -7.68 -14.30 19.25
CA TYR A 604 -8.55 -13.19 18.86
C TYR A 604 -9.31 -12.57 20.06
N THR A 605 -8.94 -12.92 21.30
CA THR A 605 -9.68 -12.52 22.49
C THR A 605 -9.00 -11.35 23.22
N TYR A 606 -9.78 -10.33 23.53
CA TYR A 606 -9.43 -9.23 24.45
C TYR A 606 -10.69 -8.60 25.05
N GLY A 607 -10.55 -7.94 26.22
CA GLY A 607 -11.69 -7.33 26.92
C GLY A 607 -12.79 -8.34 27.29
N GLY A 608 -12.46 -9.63 27.39
CA GLY A 608 -13.42 -10.70 27.69
C GLY A 608 -14.28 -11.16 26.50
N LYS A 609 -14.04 -10.65 25.30
CA LYS A 609 -14.78 -11.00 24.07
C LYS A 609 -13.82 -11.54 23.00
N SER A 610 -14.25 -12.59 22.28
CA SER A 610 -13.55 -13.11 21.10
C SER A 610 -14.06 -12.43 19.83
N TYR A 611 -13.11 -12.04 18.97
CA TYR A 611 -13.35 -11.45 17.67
C TYR A 611 -12.73 -12.33 16.57
N ALA A 612 -12.94 -13.64 16.68
CA ALA A 612 -12.44 -14.59 15.68
C ALA A 612 -13.03 -14.32 14.29
N PRO A 613 -12.28 -14.62 13.20
CA PRO A 613 -12.82 -14.51 11.85
C PRO A 613 -13.98 -15.49 11.65
N GLU A 614 -14.97 -15.09 10.85
CA GLU A 614 -16.12 -15.92 10.52
C GLU A 614 -15.72 -17.12 9.64
N GLU A 615 -14.65 -16.97 8.86
CA GLU A 615 -14.14 -17.97 7.94
C GLU A 615 -12.60 -17.86 7.83
N GLU A 616 -11.91 -18.98 7.81
CA GLU A 616 -10.46 -18.98 7.54
C GLU A 616 -10.19 -18.75 6.05
N ARG A 617 -9.42 -17.70 5.73
CA ARG A 617 -9.16 -17.27 4.36
C ARG A 617 -7.73 -17.49 3.88
N GLY A 618 -6.83 -17.92 4.76
CA GLY A 618 -5.45 -18.20 4.40
C GLY A 618 -4.52 -18.25 5.61
N PRO A 619 -3.21 -18.32 5.38
CA PRO A 619 -2.26 -18.32 6.48
C PRO A 619 -2.30 -17.01 7.25
N ALA A 620 -2.31 -17.10 8.57
CA ALA A 620 -2.19 -15.99 9.49
C ALA A 620 -1.36 -16.44 10.70
N PRO A 621 -0.75 -15.53 11.48
CA PRO A 621 -0.09 -15.85 12.73
C PRO A 621 -1.00 -16.63 13.68
N GLU A 622 -0.45 -17.67 14.30
CA GLU A 622 -1.18 -18.57 15.19
C GLU A 622 -0.99 -18.23 16.67
N CYS A 623 -0.08 -17.29 16.98
CA CYS A 623 0.18 -16.87 18.35
C CYS A 623 0.49 -15.37 18.42
N ARG A 624 -0.15 -14.70 19.35
CA ARG A 624 0.17 -13.31 19.74
C ARG A 624 0.97 -13.32 21.02
N VAL A 625 2.27 -12.95 20.93
CA VAL A 625 3.17 -12.82 22.08
C VAL A 625 3.04 -11.40 22.63
N GLY A 626 2.66 -11.26 23.88
CA GLY A 626 2.63 -9.99 24.61
C GLY A 626 3.70 -9.93 25.67
N VAL A 627 4.52 -8.88 25.69
CA VAL A 627 5.57 -8.64 26.68
C VAL A 627 5.27 -7.35 27.43
N SER A 628 5.11 -7.42 28.76
CA SER A 628 4.81 -6.26 29.61
C SER A 628 5.80 -6.14 30.76
N PRO A 629 6.09 -4.93 31.27
CA PRO A 629 6.77 -4.76 32.55
C PRO A 629 5.99 -5.40 33.68
N SER A 630 6.72 -5.91 34.70
CA SER A 630 6.11 -6.54 35.88
C SER A 630 5.54 -5.55 36.88
N SER A 631 5.86 -4.28 36.76
CA SER A 631 5.45 -3.22 37.70
C SER A 631 4.98 -1.98 36.91
N PRO A 632 4.01 -1.22 37.43
CA PRO A 632 3.60 0.05 36.84
C PRO A 632 4.75 1.04 36.78
N SER A 633 4.85 1.74 35.64
CA SER A 633 5.81 2.82 35.38
C SER A 633 5.25 3.79 34.35
N ALA A 634 5.57 5.06 34.45
CA ALA A 634 5.22 6.02 33.41
C ALA A 634 6.10 5.83 32.18
N VAL A 635 7.38 5.51 32.35
CA VAL A 635 8.34 5.33 31.26
C VAL A 635 8.84 3.90 31.25
N ASP A 636 8.69 3.22 30.14
CA ASP A 636 9.23 1.89 29.92
C ASP A 636 10.07 1.83 28.64
N TYR A 637 11.09 0.99 28.69
CA TYR A 637 11.96 0.67 27.57
C TYR A 637 11.81 -0.81 27.23
N PHE A 638 11.66 -1.09 25.94
CA PHE A 638 11.65 -2.46 25.45
C PHE A 638 12.88 -2.64 24.56
N LEU A 639 13.62 -3.69 24.80
CA LEU A 639 14.74 -4.11 23.96
C LEU A 639 14.59 -5.58 23.63
N HIS A 640 14.42 -5.85 22.36
CA HIS A 640 14.31 -7.21 21.85
C HIS A 640 15.38 -7.46 20.79
N VAL A 641 15.94 -8.65 20.79
CA VAL A 641 16.83 -9.13 19.75
C VAL A 641 16.19 -10.33 19.07
N LEU A 642 15.94 -10.20 17.78
CA LEU A 642 15.30 -11.22 16.96
C LEU A 642 16.30 -11.68 15.89
N THR A 643 16.56 -13.00 15.81
CA THR A 643 17.48 -13.53 14.79
C THR A 643 16.79 -14.59 13.95
N ALA A 644 16.62 -14.28 12.67
CA ALA A 644 16.03 -15.17 11.66
C ALA A 644 17.11 -16.04 11.00
N THR A 645 16.88 -17.34 11.02
CA THR A 645 17.85 -18.35 10.53
C THR A 645 17.14 -19.47 9.76
N ASP A 646 17.91 -20.40 9.22
CA ASP A 646 17.43 -21.72 8.81
C ASP A 646 17.02 -22.54 10.03
N SER A 647 15.99 -23.38 9.91
CA SER A 647 15.49 -24.24 11.01
C SER A 647 16.50 -25.28 11.50
N ALA A 648 17.57 -25.55 10.73
CA ALA A 648 18.69 -26.38 11.18
C ALA A 648 19.59 -25.69 12.21
N CYS A 649 19.56 -24.34 12.31
CA CYS A 649 20.31 -23.60 13.31
C CYS A 649 19.73 -23.88 14.70
N SER A 650 20.53 -24.40 15.62
CA SER A 650 20.07 -24.78 16.96
C SER A 650 20.18 -23.66 18.02
N SER A 651 21.04 -22.67 17.80
CA SER A 651 21.26 -21.55 18.71
C SER A 651 21.87 -20.36 18.01
N VAL A 652 21.71 -19.18 18.58
CA VAL A 652 22.30 -17.91 18.13
C VAL A 652 23.01 -17.22 19.29
N PRO A 653 23.96 -16.32 19.02
CA PRO A 653 24.58 -15.51 20.06
C PRO A 653 23.53 -14.74 20.86
N GLN A 654 23.64 -14.77 22.17
CA GLN A 654 22.74 -14.02 23.06
C GLN A 654 23.25 -12.59 23.22
N ALA A 655 22.32 -11.65 23.21
CA ALA A 655 22.62 -10.26 23.52
C ALA A 655 22.89 -10.08 25.02
N VAL A 656 23.95 -9.32 25.31
CA VAL A 656 24.25 -8.86 26.67
C VAL A 656 23.97 -7.36 26.73
N ALA A 657 23.05 -6.97 27.64
CA ALA A 657 22.73 -5.57 27.82
C ALA A 657 23.39 -4.97 29.06
N GLN A 658 23.68 -3.67 28.95
CA GLN A 658 24.02 -2.80 30.07
C GLN A 658 23.10 -1.59 30.06
N VAL A 659 22.50 -1.30 31.19
CA VAL A 659 21.56 -0.19 31.33
C VAL A 659 22.15 0.82 32.32
N THR A 660 22.30 2.07 31.84
CA THR A 660 22.68 3.22 32.69
C THR A 660 21.49 4.18 32.82
N ASP A 661 21.66 5.29 33.48
CA ASP A 661 20.61 6.31 33.60
C ASP A 661 20.27 6.93 32.23
N THR A 662 21.22 7.03 31.31
CA THR A 662 21.11 7.75 30.03
C THR A 662 21.08 6.84 28.80
N GLU A 663 21.57 5.61 28.89
CA GLU A 663 21.79 4.74 27.74
C GLU A 663 21.41 3.28 28.01
N VAL A 664 21.11 2.60 26.92
CA VAL A 664 20.97 1.13 26.88
C VAL A 664 21.95 0.60 25.83
N THR A 665 22.89 -0.22 26.28
CA THR A 665 23.84 -0.90 25.39
C THR A 665 23.41 -2.33 25.16
N ALA A 666 23.48 -2.83 23.91
CA ALA A 666 23.30 -4.22 23.53
C ALA A 666 24.56 -4.70 22.81
N ALA A 667 25.22 -5.72 23.34
CA ALA A 667 26.37 -6.38 22.72
C ALA A 667 25.93 -7.73 22.11
N LEU A 668 26.26 -7.98 20.85
CA LEU A 668 25.82 -9.10 20.03
C LEU A 668 27.00 -9.62 19.20
N GLY A 669 27.72 -10.60 19.68
CA GLY A 669 28.94 -11.05 19.01
C GLY A 669 29.93 -9.90 18.83
N GLU A 670 30.24 -9.56 17.57
CA GLU A 670 31.14 -8.45 17.23
C GLU A 670 30.43 -7.09 17.09
N ALA A 671 29.09 -7.07 17.14
CA ALA A 671 28.34 -5.82 17.07
C ALA A 671 27.99 -5.30 18.47
N LYS A 672 28.06 -3.97 18.62
CA LYS A 672 27.64 -3.27 19.83
C LYS A 672 26.77 -2.08 19.45
N LEU A 673 25.58 -2.00 20.05
CA LEU A 673 24.63 -0.91 19.86
C LEU A 673 24.48 -0.15 21.16
N VAL A 674 24.41 1.15 21.09
CA VAL A 674 24.10 2.05 22.21
C VAL A 674 22.90 2.89 21.80
N PHE A 675 21.82 2.84 22.58
CA PHE A 675 20.63 3.64 22.37
C PHE A 675 20.49 4.67 23.50
N THR A 676 20.15 5.89 23.15
CA THR A 676 19.89 6.97 24.11
C THR A 676 18.48 6.83 24.69
N LYS A 677 18.34 6.95 26.03
CA LYS A 677 17.05 6.78 26.72
C LYS A 677 16.13 8.00 26.63
N ASP A 678 16.66 9.18 26.43
CA ASP A 678 15.92 10.45 26.39
C ASP A 678 15.65 10.97 24.97
N ALA A 679 16.30 10.38 23.95
CA ALA A 679 16.14 10.78 22.56
C ALA A 679 16.17 9.56 21.62
N VAL A 680 15.70 9.72 20.39
CA VAL A 680 15.96 8.77 19.29
C VAL A 680 17.39 9.00 18.81
N GLY A 681 18.15 7.93 18.67
CA GLY A 681 19.53 7.94 18.24
C GLY A 681 20.41 7.05 19.12
N GLY A 682 21.70 7.13 18.89
CA GLY A 682 22.70 6.33 19.57
C GLY A 682 23.91 6.08 18.68
N GLU A 683 24.48 4.87 18.79
CA GLU A 683 25.68 4.47 18.06
C GLU A 683 25.65 2.97 17.77
N ILE A 684 26.17 2.57 16.63
CA ILE A 684 26.50 1.17 16.32
C ILE A 684 28.01 1.03 16.11
N GLU A 685 28.60 0.02 16.76
CA GLU A 685 29.94 -0.45 16.47
C GLU A 685 29.81 -1.80 15.78
N ILE A 686 30.28 -1.90 14.54
CA ILE A 686 30.22 -3.09 13.70
C ILE A 686 31.46 -3.15 12.80
N SER A 687 32.06 -4.33 12.62
CA SER A 687 33.27 -4.52 11.81
C SER A 687 34.39 -3.54 12.21
N GLY A 688 34.50 -3.24 13.54
CA GLY A 688 35.52 -2.33 14.09
C GLY A 688 35.28 -0.84 13.79
N ARG A 689 34.12 -0.47 13.25
CA ARG A 689 33.74 0.93 12.94
C ARG A 689 32.62 1.36 13.86
N ARG A 690 32.71 2.61 14.37
CA ARG A 690 31.63 3.27 15.10
C ARG A 690 30.90 4.24 14.20
N VAL A 691 29.59 4.13 14.15
CA VAL A 691 28.71 4.95 13.34
C VAL A 691 27.57 5.49 14.20
N PRO A 692 27.30 6.82 14.21
CA PRO A 692 26.16 7.35 14.93
C PRO A 692 24.85 6.91 14.28
N LEU A 693 23.88 6.52 15.10
CA LEU A 693 22.49 6.31 14.71
C LEU A 693 21.77 7.66 14.81
N ALA A 694 21.66 8.38 13.72
CA ALA A 694 21.16 9.75 13.71
C ALA A 694 19.73 9.83 13.16
N LYS A 695 19.00 10.90 13.51
CA LYS A 695 17.73 11.25 12.87
C LYS A 695 17.99 11.81 11.49
N GLN A 696 18.06 10.95 10.49
CA GLN A 696 18.27 11.36 9.12
C GLN A 696 17.60 10.36 8.16
N ILE A 697 17.09 10.87 7.06
CA ILE A 697 16.60 10.06 5.96
C ILE A 697 17.59 10.23 4.82
N ILE A 698 18.29 9.13 4.53
CA ILE A 698 19.20 9.04 3.39
C ILE A 698 18.50 8.15 2.37
N ALA A 699 17.82 8.77 1.41
CA ALA A 699 17.30 8.09 0.23
C ALA A 699 18.41 8.09 -0.83
N GLU A 700 18.88 6.89 -1.22
CA GLU A 700 19.80 6.72 -2.33
C GLU A 700 19.06 6.65 -3.67
#